data_3e638a1afad4e04ed0bb3a51eb8edc94
#
_entry.id   3e638a1afad4e04ed0bb3a51eb8edc94
#
_cell.length_a   1.000
_cell.length_b   1.000
_cell.length_c   1.000
_cell.angle_alpha   90.00
_cell.angle_beta   90.00
_cell.angle_gamma   90.00
#
_symmetry.space_group_name_H-M   'P 1'
#
loop_
_entity.id
_entity.type
_entity.pdbx_description
1 polymer ?
#
loop_
_entity_poly.entity_id
_entity_poly.type
_entity_poly.pdbx_seq_one_letter_code
_entity_poly.pdbx_strand_id
1 'polypeptide(L)'
;VCPDTTVADGWTGVIYYDSHDTTIENCDFSDNASANMYLGNGRGATIRNCRFSGETKAHLEVEGTQTDMLVTQCTFTGSRADMLKAASHTLPTFTDCAWSTPGVFWTGKEWNGSTDGDAPNRNCDIVQIGREAPRTDSVPYDTPEQAIDGAVNYRKENSGRYLLLSQTNWTFRLFDSPSEFDRGGCVNFYQPDFDASDWANIFVPSVWQTQGYDHPIYTNTTQKFARNFGNKIGYPADLPMAPTTYNPIGLYRRTFTLPESWSGERIFLTFEGVDAAFYLWMNGTQVGYAEDSFTADTFDVTDYIRYGEENTLAVKVYRWCDGSWLEDQDYFDLSGIFRDVYLYATPQTFVRDYSLVTDFDADFADSTFSVTLMLENRGDADGEISVSAQLYDADGQPVAWTADATHAILSAGEAQSVTLSGVVKTPRKWSAEDPYLYTLVLAETSGEETVYESCQVGFRKMTYKTNASGWFEGSTGDADLIRINGQPISLRGVNRHESHPEYGYAVTREVMETDIRIMKENNINAVRTSHYPNSPYWYYLCDKYGIYVVDEANLEVHSNMIYENARITEYMSNAIIDREYNMVNRDRNHASVIMWSLGNECKNPEILRTILVQPYVNQMGETHVLHAYDPTRPWHYEQARDNFATGIDVYSGMYETVEQMIAYAEAGHDTPYIECEYEHAMGNAMGNMDEYQAAFDTYRSLQGGFIWDFIDQSIYQTAEDGTRYF
;
A
#
# COMPACT_ATOMS: atom_id res chain seq x y z
N VAL A 1 14.12 30.53 -26.02
CA VAL A 1 13.01 29.73 -26.51
C VAL A 1 11.77 30.60 -26.49
N CYS A 2 10.98 30.58 -27.56
CA CYS A 2 9.75 31.36 -27.63
C CYS A 2 8.72 30.72 -26.67
N PRO A 3 8.22 31.42 -25.66
CA PRO A 3 7.12 30.94 -24.86
C PRO A 3 5.85 30.82 -25.72
N ASP A 4 4.93 29.96 -25.32
CA ASP A 4 3.62 29.72 -25.92
C ASP A 4 3.70 29.24 -27.41
N THR A 5 4.61 28.33 -27.71
CA THR A 5 4.83 27.79 -29.06
C THR A 5 4.27 26.37 -29.16
N THR A 6 3.53 26.09 -30.24
CA THR A 6 3.15 24.72 -30.64
C THR A 6 4.15 24.18 -31.67
N VAL A 7 4.68 22.97 -31.44
CA VAL A 7 5.59 22.27 -32.34
C VAL A 7 4.97 20.91 -32.69
N ALA A 8 4.51 20.76 -33.90
CA ALA A 8 3.79 19.58 -34.38
C ALA A 8 4.17 19.16 -35.79
N ASP A 9 3.81 17.91 -36.14
CA ASP A 9 3.92 17.36 -37.53
C ASP A 9 5.35 17.29 -38.11
N GLY A 10 6.38 17.36 -37.25
CA GLY A 10 7.79 17.21 -37.66
C GLY A 10 8.30 15.78 -37.54
N TRP A 11 9.57 15.55 -37.88
CA TRP A 11 10.25 14.29 -37.58
C TRP A 11 10.62 14.23 -36.08
N THR A 12 11.27 15.29 -35.59
CA THR A 12 11.50 15.54 -34.16
C THR A 12 11.11 16.99 -33.87
N GLY A 13 10.32 17.21 -32.84
CA GLY A 13 9.78 18.53 -32.53
C GLY A 13 10.85 19.53 -32.18
N VAL A 14 11.67 19.25 -31.18
CA VAL A 14 12.80 20.08 -30.78
C VAL A 14 14.02 19.19 -30.50
N ILE A 15 15.16 19.64 -31.01
CA ILE A 15 16.46 19.02 -30.70
C ILE A 15 17.24 19.97 -29.82
N TYR A 16 17.56 19.50 -28.61
CA TYR A 16 18.41 20.18 -27.64
C TYR A 16 19.72 19.39 -27.53
N TYR A 17 20.82 19.93 -28.00
CA TYR A 17 22.08 19.23 -28.06
C TYR A 17 23.23 20.11 -27.56
N ASP A 18 24.11 19.59 -26.70
CA ASP A 18 25.28 20.29 -26.14
C ASP A 18 24.96 21.68 -25.56
N SER A 19 23.79 21.86 -24.98
CA SER A 19 23.32 23.14 -24.48
C SER A 19 23.35 23.20 -22.97
N HIS A 20 23.50 24.41 -22.43
CA HIS A 20 23.64 24.65 -21.01
C HIS A 20 22.65 25.71 -20.51
N ASP A 21 22.15 25.52 -19.27
CA ASP A 21 21.35 26.50 -18.53
C ASP A 21 20.15 27.08 -19.31
N THR A 22 19.47 26.24 -20.12
CA THR A 22 18.36 26.65 -20.97
C THR A 22 17.02 26.32 -20.32
N THR A 23 16.05 27.24 -20.44
CA THR A 23 14.67 26.97 -20.03
C THR A 23 13.76 26.88 -21.24
N ILE A 24 12.95 25.82 -21.29
CA ILE A 24 11.84 25.62 -22.22
C ILE A 24 10.56 25.64 -21.40
N GLU A 25 9.67 26.56 -21.69
CA GLU A 25 8.47 26.72 -20.89
C GLU A 25 7.24 27.08 -21.70
N ASN A 26 6.06 26.66 -21.23
CA ASN A 26 4.75 26.98 -21.80
C ASN A 26 4.64 26.57 -23.29
N CYS A 27 5.14 25.38 -23.66
CA CYS A 27 5.14 24.92 -25.04
C CYS A 27 4.28 23.66 -25.19
N ASP A 28 3.63 23.53 -26.35
CA ASP A 28 2.91 22.31 -26.73
C ASP A 28 3.71 21.57 -27.81
N PHE A 29 3.97 20.28 -27.56
CA PHE A 29 4.66 19.36 -28.47
C PHE A 29 3.73 18.21 -28.82
N SER A 30 3.44 18.00 -30.12
CA SER A 30 2.51 16.95 -30.52
C SER A 30 2.84 16.36 -31.90
N ASP A 31 2.45 15.10 -32.07
CA ASP A 31 2.39 14.38 -33.33
C ASP A 31 3.70 14.41 -34.18
N ASN A 32 4.84 14.51 -33.52
CA ASN A 32 6.14 14.44 -34.23
C ASN A 32 6.55 12.98 -34.44
N ALA A 33 6.94 12.63 -35.63
CA ALA A 33 7.08 11.24 -36.11
C ALA A 33 8.11 10.38 -35.33
N SER A 34 9.13 10.98 -34.72
CA SER A 34 10.15 10.28 -33.93
C SER A 34 10.06 10.64 -32.45
N ALA A 35 10.24 11.90 -32.11
CA ALA A 35 10.14 12.37 -30.73
C ALA A 35 9.55 13.77 -30.67
N ASN A 36 8.78 14.07 -29.65
CA ASN A 36 8.33 15.43 -29.41
C ASN A 36 9.51 16.34 -29.00
N MET A 37 10.44 15.80 -28.23
CA MET A 37 11.69 16.49 -27.89
C MET A 37 12.85 15.50 -27.80
N TYR A 38 14.00 15.88 -28.35
CA TYR A 38 15.26 15.16 -28.25
C TYR A 38 16.25 15.97 -27.41
N LEU A 39 16.86 15.32 -26.44
CA LEU A 39 17.81 15.91 -25.51
C LEU A 39 19.14 15.16 -25.59
N GLY A 40 20.18 15.81 -26.04
CA GLY A 40 21.52 15.25 -26.14
C GLY A 40 22.54 16.09 -25.35
N ASN A 41 23.31 15.47 -24.44
CA ASN A 41 24.40 16.10 -23.68
C ASN A 41 24.02 17.47 -23.05
N GLY A 42 22.95 17.51 -22.25
CA GLY A 42 22.48 18.75 -21.61
C GLY A 42 23.05 18.96 -20.21
N ARG A 43 23.14 20.22 -19.78
CA ARG A 43 23.46 20.58 -18.40
C ARG A 43 22.60 21.75 -17.93
N GLY A 44 21.98 21.63 -16.75
CA GLY A 44 21.22 22.71 -16.12
C GLY A 44 19.97 23.12 -16.87
N ALA A 45 19.45 22.28 -17.78
CA ALA A 45 18.25 22.61 -18.54
C ALA A 45 16.99 22.41 -17.71
N THR A 46 16.03 23.32 -17.87
CA THR A 46 14.71 23.23 -17.25
C THR A 46 13.63 23.19 -18.32
N ILE A 47 12.77 22.18 -18.29
CA ILE A 47 11.55 22.07 -19.10
C ILE A 47 10.39 22.24 -18.13
N ARG A 48 9.56 23.27 -18.33
CA ARG A 48 8.54 23.63 -17.36
C ARG A 48 7.21 23.98 -18.04
N ASN A 49 6.12 23.50 -17.42
CA ASN A 49 4.76 23.81 -17.86
C ASN A 49 4.53 23.57 -19.35
N CYS A 50 5.05 22.43 -19.85
CA CYS A 50 4.90 22.03 -21.24
C CYS A 50 3.93 20.85 -21.36
N ARG A 51 3.28 20.78 -22.52
CA ARG A 51 2.41 19.65 -22.87
C ARG A 51 3.07 18.82 -23.97
N PHE A 52 3.11 17.52 -23.76
CA PHE A 52 3.56 16.53 -24.74
C PHE A 52 2.38 15.63 -25.07
N SER A 53 2.01 15.53 -26.34
CA SER A 53 0.80 14.81 -26.73
C SER A 53 0.93 14.15 -28.10
N GLY A 54 -0.10 13.37 -28.48
CA GLY A 54 -0.24 12.81 -29.82
C GLY A 54 0.48 11.48 -30.06
N GLU A 55 0.50 11.08 -31.34
CA GLU A 55 1.02 9.79 -31.80
C GLU A 55 2.51 9.93 -32.21
N THR A 56 3.40 9.86 -31.25
CA THR A 56 4.86 9.91 -31.46
C THR A 56 5.54 8.63 -30.96
N LYS A 57 6.78 8.37 -31.34
CA LYS A 57 7.53 7.22 -30.81
C LYS A 57 8.03 7.46 -29.39
N ALA A 58 8.34 8.70 -29.06
CA ALA A 58 8.69 9.10 -27.71
C ALA A 58 8.28 10.56 -27.47
N HIS A 59 7.84 10.89 -26.26
CA HIS A 59 7.64 12.29 -25.89
C HIS A 59 8.98 12.97 -25.60
N LEU A 60 9.83 12.32 -24.82
CA LEU A 60 11.21 12.75 -24.61
C LEU A 60 12.16 11.63 -25.05
N GLU A 61 13.10 11.94 -25.92
CA GLU A 61 14.22 11.06 -26.28
C GLU A 61 15.51 11.67 -25.73
N VAL A 62 16.19 10.95 -24.84
CA VAL A 62 17.36 11.45 -24.10
C VAL A 62 18.58 10.61 -24.49
N GLU A 63 19.61 11.25 -24.98
CA GLU A 63 20.91 10.63 -25.30
C GLU A 63 22.08 11.39 -24.67
N GLY A 64 23.18 10.68 -24.45
CA GLY A 64 24.40 11.28 -23.89
C GLY A 64 24.29 11.57 -22.39
N THR A 65 25.06 12.52 -21.89
CA THR A 65 25.11 12.87 -20.47
C THR A 65 24.21 14.06 -20.18
N GLN A 66 23.26 13.87 -19.27
CA GLN A 66 22.41 14.95 -18.74
C GLN A 66 22.81 15.24 -17.31
N THR A 67 23.11 16.49 -17.00
CA THR A 67 23.50 16.92 -15.65
C THR A 67 22.59 18.06 -15.20
N ASP A 68 22.04 17.96 -13.99
CA ASP A 68 21.20 18.99 -13.38
C ASP A 68 20.00 19.41 -14.27
N MET A 69 19.40 18.46 -14.98
CA MET A 69 18.25 18.71 -15.82
C MET A 69 16.95 18.48 -15.04
N LEU A 70 16.02 19.42 -15.16
CA LEU A 70 14.73 19.40 -14.47
C LEU A 70 13.59 19.44 -15.49
N VAL A 71 12.64 18.51 -15.39
CA VAL A 71 11.34 18.51 -16.07
C VAL A 71 10.25 18.68 -15.00
N THR A 72 9.53 19.77 -15.04
CA THR A 72 8.58 20.09 -13.97
C THR A 72 7.26 20.66 -14.52
N GLN A 73 6.15 20.36 -13.85
CA GLN A 73 4.82 20.85 -14.21
C GLN A 73 4.44 20.55 -15.66
N CYS A 74 4.91 19.44 -16.22
CA CYS A 74 4.64 19.04 -17.58
C CYS A 74 3.54 17.98 -17.63
N THR A 75 2.80 17.96 -18.76
CA THR A 75 1.76 16.96 -19.01
C THR A 75 2.13 16.11 -20.21
N PHE A 76 2.04 14.79 -20.06
CA PHE A 76 2.33 13.82 -21.10
C PHE A 76 1.05 13.02 -21.40
N THR A 77 0.56 13.10 -22.65
CA THR A 77 -0.70 12.46 -23.05
C THR A 77 -0.53 11.75 -24.39
N GLY A 78 -0.97 10.50 -24.48
CA GLY A 78 -0.93 9.72 -25.71
C GLY A 78 -1.01 8.22 -25.42
N SER A 79 -1.51 7.44 -26.38
CA SER A 79 -1.81 6.02 -26.18
C SER A 79 -0.71 5.06 -26.59
N ARG A 80 0.34 5.53 -27.30
CA ARG A 80 1.37 4.66 -27.90
C ARG A 80 2.81 5.15 -27.76
N ALA A 81 3.00 6.35 -27.28
CA ALA A 81 4.35 6.90 -27.22
C ALA A 81 5.09 6.39 -26.02
N ASP A 82 6.35 6.04 -26.19
CA ASP A 82 7.28 5.97 -25.09
C ASP A 82 7.36 7.36 -24.47
N MET A 83 6.96 7.49 -23.21
CA MET A 83 6.99 8.78 -22.53
C MET A 83 8.41 9.33 -22.49
N LEU A 84 9.34 8.46 -22.14
CA LEU A 84 10.76 8.75 -22.12
C LEU A 84 11.51 7.60 -22.79
N LYS A 85 12.28 7.91 -23.81
CA LYS A 85 13.24 7.00 -24.42
C LYS A 85 14.64 7.54 -24.12
N ALA A 86 15.40 6.80 -23.37
CA ALA A 86 16.74 7.25 -23.00
C ALA A 86 17.81 6.22 -23.34
N ALA A 87 18.88 6.70 -23.96
CA ALA A 87 20.12 5.97 -24.20
C ALA A 87 21.27 6.57 -23.36
N SER A 88 20.94 7.17 -22.24
CA SER A 88 21.86 7.95 -21.40
C SER A 88 22.07 7.32 -20.03
N HIS A 89 23.23 7.58 -19.44
CA HIS A 89 23.57 7.19 -18.06
C HIS A 89 22.98 8.13 -17.00
N THR A 90 22.46 9.29 -17.37
CA THR A 90 21.85 10.26 -16.47
C THR A 90 20.52 10.75 -17.04
N LEU A 91 19.49 10.72 -16.22
CA LEU A 91 18.14 11.14 -16.57
C LEU A 91 17.80 12.52 -16.04
N PRO A 92 16.84 13.24 -16.67
CA PRO A 92 16.24 14.41 -16.05
C PRO A 92 15.57 14.08 -14.72
N THR A 93 15.54 15.04 -13.80
CA THR A 93 14.68 15.01 -12.64
C THR A 93 13.28 15.42 -13.04
N PHE A 94 12.26 14.63 -12.70
CA PHE A 94 10.86 14.95 -12.95
C PHE A 94 10.18 15.36 -11.63
N THR A 95 9.45 16.50 -11.64
CA THR A 95 8.66 16.96 -10.51
C THR A 95 7.32 17.52 -11.00
N ASP A 96 6.23 17.29 -10.27
CA ASP A 96 4.90 17.83 -10.57
C ASP A 96 4.44 17.57 -12.01
N CYS A 97 4.77 16.41 -12.59
CA CYS A 97 4.39 16.04 -13.95
C CYS A 97 3.15 15.13 -13.93
N ALA A 98 2.25 15.33 -14.89
CA ALA A 98 1.06 14.52 -15.08
C ALA A 98 1.21 13.61 -16.32
N TRP A 99 0.81 12.35 -16.18
CA TRP A 99 0.93 11.32 -17.22
C TRP A 99 -0.45 10.69 -17.46
N SER A 100 -0.92 10.65 -18.70
CA SER A 100 -2.26 10.15 -19.02
C SER A 100 -2.30 8.69 -19.46
N THR A 101 -1.14 8.06 -19.63
CA THR A 101 -1.04 6.68 -20.10
C THR A 101 -0.11 5.92 -19.18
N PRO A 102 -0.55 4.79 -18.59
CA PRO A 102 0.34 3.84 -17.97
C PRO A 102 1.03 3.10 -19.10
N GLY A 103 2.24 3.21 -19.21
CA GLY A 103 2.97 2.46 -20.21
C GLY A 103 4.33 3.06 -20.38
N VAL A 104 5.27 2.22 -20.20
CA VAL A 104 6.65 2.36 -20.59
C VAL A 104 7.19 3.77 -20.43
N PHE A 105 7.55 4.07 -19.21
CA PHE A 105 8.33 5.27 -18.92
C PHE A 105 9.68 5.26 -19.61
N TRP A 106 10.12 4.08 -20.05
CA TRP A 106 11.45 3.82 -20.59
C TRP A 106 11.47 2.77 -21.67
N THR A 107 12.00 3.12 -22.85
CA THR A 107 12.51 2.18 -23.84
C THR A 107 13.98 2.49 -24.10
N GLY A 108 14.86 2.10 -23.21
CA GLY A 108 16.30 2.28 -23.41
C GLY A 108 16.93 1.12 -24.15
N LYS A 109 17.82 1.42 -25.10
CA LYS A 109 18.85 0.49 -25.48
C LYS A 109 19.95 0.55 -24.42
N GLU A 110 20.25 -0.63 -23.86
CA GLU A 110 21.43 -0.93 -23.07
C GLU A 110 21.96 0.16 -22.13
N TRP A 111 21.51 0.12 -20.89
CA TRP A 111 22.31 0.61 -19.77
C TRP A 111 23.58 -0.25 -19.66
N ASN A 112 24.75 0.28 -19.99
CA ASN A 112 26.02 -0.38 -19.65
C ASN A 112 26.30 -0.11 -18.19
N GLY A 113 25.92 -1.01 -17.31
CA GLY A 113 26.14 -0.88 -15.88
C GLY A 113 27.55 -0.40 -15.51
N SER A 114 27.73 0.90 -15.36
CA SER A 114 28.85 1.47 -14.64
C SER A 114 28.48 1.41 -13.16
N THR A 115 29.30 0.73 -12.39
CA THR A 115 29.19 0.63 -10.92
C THR A 115 29.67 1.92 -10.20
N ASP A 116 29.84 3.00 -10.93
CA ASP A 116 30.28 4.27 -10.37
C ASP A 116 29.05 5.14 -10.01
N GLY A 117 28.58 4.96 -8.80
CA GLY A 117 28.06 5.95 -7.86
C GLY A 117 26.80 6.75 -8.17
N ASP A 118 26.36 6.86 -9.40
CA ASP A 118 25.17 7.63 -9.77
C ASP A 118 24.00 6.69 -10.09
N ALA A 119 23.27 6.30 -9.04
CA ALA A 119 21.95 5.67 -9.22
C ALA A 119 21.09 6.57 -10.11
N PRO A 120 20.37 6.02 -11.11
CA PRO A 120 19.41 6.80 -11.86
C PRO A 120 18.48 7.52 -10.91
N ASN A 121 18.10 8.73 -11.30
CA ASN A 121 17.25 9.57 -10.47
C ASN A 121 15.98 8.78 -10.09
N ARG A 122 15.84 8.43 -8.82
CA ARG A 122 14.80 7.55 -8.28
C ARG A 122 13.38 8.09 -8.48
N ASN A 123 13.22 9.29 -9.03
CA ASN A 123 11.93 9.90 -9.34
C ASN A 123 11.29 9.38 -10.65
N CYS A 124 11.85 8.35 -11.29
CA CYS A 124 11.27 7.75 -12.48
C CYS A 124 10.19 6.68 -12.20
N ASP A 125 10.12 6.18 -10.97
CA ASP A 125 9.13 5.19 -10.56
C ASP A 125 7.86 5.93 -10.16
N ILE A 126 6.91 6.06 -11.08
CA ILE A 126 5.60 6.63 -10.78
C ILE A 126 4.71 5.52 -10.23
N VAL A 127 4.69 5.36 -8.94
CA VAL A 127 3.80 4.45 -8.23
C VAL A 127 2.42 5.06 -7.98
N GLN A 128 2.31 6.39 -8.13
CA GLN A 128 1.06 7.11 -7.91
C GLN A 128 1.08 8.53 -8.52
N ILE A 129 -0.11 9.06 -8.81
CA ILE A 129 -0.36 10.46 -9.19
C ILE A 129 -1.55 10.95 -8.38
N GLY A 130 -1.39 12.04 -7.66
CA GLY A 130 -2.48 12.67 -6.90
C GLY A 130 -2.99 11.85 -5.72
N ARG A 131 -2.37 10.73 -5.40
CA ARG A 131 -2.69 9.94 -4.20
C ARG A 131 -2.18 10.67 -2.97
N GLU A 132 -3.00 10.69 -1.94
CA GLU A 132 -2.62 11.19 -0.62
C GLU A 132 -1.57 10.27 0.04
N ALA A 133 -0.77 10.84 0.93
CA ALA A 133 0.12 10.01 1.75
C ALA A 133 -0.69 9.00 2.59
N PRO A 134 -0.17 7.80 2.85
CA PRO A 134 -0.89 6.77 3.60
C PRO A 134 -1.22 7.24 5.01
N ARG A 135 -2.32 6.75 5.54
CA ARG A 135 -2.83 7.09 6.88
C ARG A 135 -3.53 5.90 7.53
N THR A 136 -3.72 6.02 8.83
CA THR A 136 -4.59 5.12 9.61
C THR A 136 -6.01 5.05 9.01
N ASP A 137 -6.62 3.87 9.07
CA ASP A 137 -8.00 3.64 8.61
C ASP A 137 -9.01 4.28 9.59
N SER A 138 -9.32 5.55 9.38
CA SER A 138 -10.24 6.34 10.19
C SER A 138 -11.09 7.26 9.34
N VAL A 139 -12.29 7.56 9.84
CA VAL A 139 -13.20 8.56 9.25
C VAL A 139 -13.75 9.45 10.35
N PRO A 140 -14.04 10.74 10.08
CA PRO A 140 -14.63 11.61 11.08
C PRO A 140 -16.13 11.34 11.29
N TYR A 141 -16.62 11.61 12.50
CA TYR A 141 -18.00 11.47 12.93
C TYR A 141 -18.54 12.80 13.45
N ASP A 142 -19.87 12.95 13.44
CA ASP A 142 -20.53 14.19 13.90
C ASP A 142 -20.70 14.22 15.41
N THR A 143 -20.71 13.07 16.09
CA THR A 143 -20.87 12.99 17.55
C THR A 143 -19.94 11.96 18.19
N PRO A 144 -19.58 12.14 19.48
CA PRO A 144 -18.72 11.17 20.17
C PRO A 144 -19.38 9.79 20.29
N GLU A 145 -20.70 9.69 20.37
CA GLU A 145 -21.42 8.41 20.45
C GLU A 145 -21.31 7.65 19.12
N GLN A 146 -21.42 8.34 18.00
CA GLN A 146 -21.18 7.74 16.68
C GLN A 146 -19.73 7.27 16.53
N ALA A 147 -18.77 8.07 16.99
CA ALA A 147 -17.36 7.72 16.96
C ALA A 147 -17.06 6.47 17.83
N ILE A 148 -17.62 6.41 19.04
CA ILE A 148 -17.48 5.22 19.92
C ILE A 148 -18.09 3.98 19.25
N ASP A 149 -19.29 4.06 18.69
CA ASP A 149 -19.93 2.93 18.00
C ASP A 149 -19.13 2.54 16.74
N GLY A 150 -18.59 3.52 16.04
CA GLY A 150 -17.68 3.31 14.90
C GLY A 150 -16.46 2.47 15.27
N ALA A 151 -15.76 2.82 16.34
CA ALA A 151 -14.59 2.09 16.82
C ALA A 151 -14.94 0.70 17.38
N VAL A 152 -15.98 0.61 18.25
CA VAL A 152 -16.35 -0.63 18.95
C VAL A 152 -16.97 -1.67 18.02
N ASN A 153 -17.73 -1.24 17.01
CA ASN A 153 -18.47 -2.11 16.09
C ASN A 153 -18.05 -2.03 14.62
N TYR A 154 -16.98 -1.29 14.33
CA TYR A 154 -16.47 -1.04 12.98
C TYR A 154 -17.58 -0.53 12.04
N ARG A 155 -18.25 0.56 12.43
CA ARG A 155 -19.40 1.13 11.71
C ARG A 155 -19.12 2.54 11.18
N LYS A 156 -18.29 2.63 10.13
CA LYS A 156 -18.04 3.89 9.41
C LYS A 156 -19.34 4.51 8.87
N GLU A 157 -20.28 3.67 8.47
CA GLU A 157 -21.58 4.06 7.91
C GLU A 157 -22.49 4.83 8.88
N ASN A 158 -22.20 4.85 10.17
CA ASN A 158 -22.93 5.67 11.14
C ASN A 158 -22.52 7.14 11.11
N SER A 159 -21.44 7.48 10.41
CA SER A 159 -21.02 8.87 10.22
C SER A 159 -21.86 9.56 9.15
N GLY A 160 -22.34 10.78 9.45
CA GLY A 160 -22.91 11.67 8.45
C GLY A 160 -21.89 12.24 7.47
N ARG A 161 -20.59 11.98 7.72
CA ARG A 161 -19.43 12.40 6.92
C ARG A 161 -18.84 11.27 6.08
N TYR A 162 -19.55 10.16 5.93
CA TYR A 162 -19.15 8.98 5.19
C TYR A 162 -20.20 8.62 4.14
N LEU A 163 -19.77 8.31 2.94
CA LEU A 163 -20.64 7.85 1.85
C LEU A 163 -20.01 6.64 1.14
N LEU A 164 -20.59 5.46 1.36
CA LEU A 164 -20.19 4.24 0.69
C LEU A 164 -20.63 4.28 -0.79
N LEU A 165 -19.69 4.04 -1.70
CA LEU A 165 -19.96 3.94 -3.14
C LEU A 165 -19.98 2.49 -3.63
N SER A 166 -19.34 1.58 -2.90
CA SER A 166 -19.35 0.13 -3.13
C SER A 166 -20.59 -0.56 -2.55
N GLN A 167 -20.58 -1.88 -2.44
CA GLN A 167 -21.69 -2.76 -2.03
C GLN A 167 -22.91 -2.62 -2.96
N THR A 168 -22.65 -2.38 -4.26
CA THR A 168 -23.66 -2.18 -5.29
C THR A 168 -23.08 -2.44 -6.69
N ASN A 169 -23.96 -2.49 -7.68
CA ASN A 169 -23.54 -2.61 -9.07
C ASN A 169 -23.03 -1.28 -9.63
N TRP A 170 -21.91 -1.36 -10.35
CA TRP A 170 -21.36 -0.27 -11.17
C TRP A 170 -21.50 -0.63 -12.65
N THR A 171 -21.65 0.36 -13.51
CA THR A 171 -21.62 0.18 -14.96
C THR A 171 -20.21 -0.22 -15.40
N PHE A 172 -20.08 -1.29 -16.22
CA PHE A 172 -18.79 -1.94 -16.47
C PHE A 172 -18.62 -2.39 -17.91
N ARG A 173 -17.38 -2.29 -18.42
CA ARG A 173 -16.97 -2.88 -19.69
C ARG A 173 -15.51 -3.35 -19.62
N LEU A 174 -15.25 -4.57 -20.10
CA LEU A 174 -13.91 -5.15 -20.20
C LEU A 174 -13.40 -5.09 -21.64
N PHE A 175 -12.09 -4.86 -21.79
CA PHE A 175 -11.32 -5.02 -23.04
C PHE A 175 -10.14 -5.96 -22.75
N ASP A 176 -9.80 -6.82 -23.72
CA ASP A 176 -8.73 -7.82 -23.53
C ASP A 176 -7.30 -7.20 -23.63
N SER A 177 -7.19 -5.99 -24.18
CA SER A 177 -5.89 -5.34 -24.31
C SER A 177 -6.00 -3.82 -24.47
N PRO A 178 -4.91 -3.07 -24.23
CA PRO A 178 -4.84 -1.64 -24.50
C PRO A 178 -5.20 -1.29 -25.96
N SER A 179 -4.70 -2.06 -26.92
CA SER A 179 -4.99 -1.81 -28.35
C SER A 179 -6.45 -2.05 -28.73
N GLU A 180 -7.14 -2.89 -27.99
CA GLU A 180 -8.57 -3.12 -28.18
C GLU A 180 -9.39 -1.98 -27.57
N PHE A 181 -9.00 -1.52 -26.39
CA PHE A 181 -9.57 -0.33 -25.78
C PHE A 181 -9.44 0.90 -26.69
N ASP A 182 -8.27 1.15 -27.25
CA ASP A 182 -8.02 2.30 -28.15
C ASP A 182 -8.94 2.29 -29.38
N ARG A 183 -9.21 1.11 -29.94
CA ARG A 183 -10.12 0.92 -31.08
C ARG A 183 -11.59 0.84 -30.71
N GLY A 184 -11.87 0.58 -29.44
CA GLY A 184 -13.22 0.28 -28.95
C GLY A 184 -14.17 1.48 -28.84
N GLY A 185 -13.72 2.70 -29.20
CA GLY A 185 -14.53 3.91 -29.16
C GLY A 185 -14.87 4.41 -27.74
N CYS A 186 -14.19 3.89 -26.71
CA CYS A 186 -14.44 4.20 -25.31
C CYS A 186 -13.37 5.12 -24.69
N VAL A 187 -12.49 5.74 -25.48
CA VAL A 187 -11.40 6.58 -24.99
C VAL A 187 -11.87 7.76 -24.13
N ASN A 188 -13.09 8.25 -24.36
CA ASN A 188 -13.72 9.33 -23.60
C ASN A 188 -14.74 8.82 -22.55
N PHE A 189 -14.65 7.57 -22.14
CA PHE A 189 -15.61 6.92 -21.22
C PHE A 189 -15.79 7.69 -19.91
N TYR A 190 -14.81 8.47 -19.50
CA TYR A 190 -14.81 9.25 -18.26
C TYR A 190 -15.65 10.54 -18.34
N GLN A 191 -16.09 10.94 -19.53
CA GLN A 191 -16.93 12.14 -19.66
C GLN A 191 -18.33 11.89 -19.09
N PRO A 192 -18.91 12.87 -18.36
CA PRO A 192 -20.23 12.70 -17.75
C PRO A 192 -21.34 12.37 -18.75
N ASP A 193 -21.27 12.92 -19.96
CA ASP A 193 -22.27 12.73 -21.04
C ASP A 193 -21.99 11.50 -21.94
N PHE A 194 -20.97 10.70 -21.62
CA PHE A 194 -20.67 9.46 -22.35
C PHE A 194 -21.82 8.46 -22.19
N ASP A 195 -22.34 7.96 -23.32
CA ASP A 195 -23.38 6.95 -23.33
C ASP A 195 -22.82 5.54 -23.06
N ALA A 196 -23.02 5.05 -21.84
CA ALA A 196 -22.66 3.72 -21.40
C ALA A 196 -23.89 2.82 -21.24
N SER A 197 -25.02 3.11 -21.88
CA SER A 197 -26.28 2.39 -21.71
C SER A 197 -26.24 0.96 -22.23
N ASP A 198 -25.30 0.62 -23.10
CA ASP A 198 -25.03 -0.73 -23.61
C ASP A 198 -24.03 -1.54 -22.78
N TRP A 199 -23.46 -0.93 -21.73
CA TRP A 199 -22.51 -1.61 -20.87
C TRP A 199 -23.22 -2.55 -19.89
N ALA A 200 -22.47 -3.57 -19.44
CA ALA A 200 -22.92 -4.46 -18.38
C ALA A 200 -22.81 -3.80 -17.00
N ASN A 201 -23.23 -4.54 -15.99
CA ASN A 201 -23.02 -4.18 -14.60
C ASN A 201 -22.11 -5.19 -13.92
N ILE A 202 -21.26 -4.72 -13.02
CA ILE A 202 -20.44 -5.54 -12.14
C ILE A 202 -20.68 -5.12 -10.69
N PHE A 203 -20.74 -6.09 -9.78
CA PHE A 203 -20.83 -5.77 -8.35
C PHE A 203 -19.47 -5.31 -7.82
N VAL A 204 -19.44 -4.24 -7.07
CA VAL A 204 -18.24 -3.74 -6.37
C VAL A 204 -18.52 -3.78 -4.86
N PRO A 205 -17.67 -4.44 -4.06
CA PRO A 205 -16.36 -5.04 -4.41
C PRO A 205 -16.50 -6.43 -5.05
N SER A 206 -15.67 -6.70 -6.05
CA SER A 206 -15.52 -8.03 -6.63
C SER A 206 -14.28 -8.14 -7.51
N VAL A 207 -13.86 -9.35 -7.81
CA VAL A 207 -12.89 -9.64 -8.86
C VAL A 207 -13.59 -10.05 -10.14
N TRP A 208 -13.02 -9.67 -11.30
CA TRP A 208 -13.64 -9.91 -12.62
C TRP A 208 -13.95 -11.38 -12.87
N GLN A 209 -13.02 -12.25 -12.49
CA GLN A 209 -13.01 -13.66 -12.80
C GLN A 209 -14.16 -14.41 -12.10
N THR A 210 -14.60 -13.94 -10.93
CA THR A 210 -15.77 -14.52 -10.24
C THR A 210 -17.09 -13.92 -10.72
N GLN A 211 -17.05 -12.84 -11.50
CA GLN A 211 -18.22 -12.20 -12.12
C GLN A 211 -18.44 -12.63 -13.58
N GLY A 212 -17.65 -13.59 -14.08
CA GLY A 212 -17.77 -14.12 -15.42
C GLY A 212 -17.03 -13.33 -16.50
N TYR A 213 -16.09 -12.49 -16.11
CA TYR A 213 -15.20 -11.76 -17.00
C TYR A 213 -13.79 -12.29 -16.87
N ASP A 214 -13.06 -12.40 -18.01
CA ASP A 214 -11.71 -12.91 -18.03
C ASP A 214 -11.58 -14.31 -17.39
N HIS A 215 -10.39 -14.74 -17.03
CA HIS A 215 -10.13 -16.03 -16.40
C HIS A 215 -9.06 -15.93 -15.30
N PRO A 216 -9.17 -16.72 -14.23
CA PRO A 216 -8.13 -16.76 -13.20
C PRO A 216 -6.86 -17.39 -13.78
N ILE A 217 -5.73 -16.88 -13.35
CA ILE A 217 -4.39 -17.41 -13.65
C ILE A 217 -3.78 -17.84 -12.33
N TYR A 218 -3.09 -18.97 -12.32
CA TYR A 218 -2.29 -19.42 -11.21
C TYR A 218 -0.88 -19.74 -11.67
N THR A 219 0.09 -19.17 -11.00
CA THR A 219 1.51 -19.49 -11.19
C THR A 219 2.23 -19.46 -9.84
N ASN A 220 3.28 -20.25 -9.67
CA ASN A 220 4.02 -20.31 -8.41
C ASN A 220 5.53 -20.10 -8.52
N THR A 221 6.12 -20.20 -9.69
CA THR A 221 7.59 -20.14 -9.85
C THR A 221 8.04 -19.33 -11.05
N THR A 222 7.11 -18.74 -11.76
CA THR A 222 7.41 -17.92 -12.94
C THR A 222 6.43 -16.76 -12.99
N GLN A 223 6.93 -15.61 -13.37
CA GLN A 223 6.12 -14.42 -13.57
C GLN A 223 4.84 -14.73 -14.35
N LYS A 224 3.73 -14.27 -13.82
CA LYS A 224 2.34 -14.47 -14.23
C LYS A 224 2.13 -14.28 -15.72
N PHE A 225 2.73 -13.27 -16.31
CA PHE A 225 2.63 -12.98 -17.73
C PHE A 225 3.70 -13.65 -18.59
N ALA A 226 4.80 -14.12 -18.04
CA ALA A 226 5.85 -14.80 -18.81
C ALA A 226 5.46 -16.22 -19.21
N ARG A 227 4.71 -16.92 -18.36
CA ARG A 227 4.31 -18.32 -18.56
C ARG A 227 3.16 -18.51 -19.52
N ASN A 228 2.15 -17.63 -19.43
CA ASN A 228 0.90 -17.79 -20.18
C ASN A 228 0.99 -17.30 -21.63
N PHE A 229 1.98 -16.48 -21.97
CA PHE A 229 2.13 -15.90 -23.30
C PHE A 229 3.32 -16.44 -24.08
N GLY A 230 4.02 -17.45 -23.52
CA GLY A 230 5.22 -18.05 -24.09
C GLY A 230 6.33 -17.00 -24.29
N ASN A 231 7.57 -17.44 -24.50
CA ASN A 231 8.73 -16.58 -24.79
C ASN A 231 8.57 -15.65 -26.03
N LYS A 232 7.35 -15.37 -26.44
CA LYS A 232 7.01 -14.54 -27.62
C LYS A 232 6.83 -13.07 -27.28
N ILE A 233 6.71 -12.71 -26.03
CA ILE A 233 6.75 -11.33 -25.62
C ILE A 233 8.24 -11.03 -25.47
N GLY A 234 8.82 -10.39 -26.49
CA GLY A 234 10.21 -9.94 -26.47
C GLY A 234 10.39 -8.82 -25.46
N TYR A 235 10.30 -9.14 -24.18
CA TYR A 235 10.75 -8.23 -23.14
C TYR A 235 12.25 -8.05 -23.26
N PRO A 236 12.73 -6.82 -23.25
CA PRO A 236 14.10 -6.61 -22.83
C PRO A 236 14.20 -7.26 -21.46
N ALA A 237 15.10 -8.22 -21.27
CA ALA A 237 15.29 -8.96 -20.02
C ALA A 237 15.58 -8.05 -18.79
N ASP A 238 15.52 -6.76 -18.95
CA ASP A 238 16.15 -5.74 -18.11
C ASP A 238 15.15 -4.72 -17.53
N LEU A 239 13.85 -4.75 -17.85
CA LEU A 239 12.90 -3.73 -17.40
C LEU A 239 11.58 -4.32 -16.90
N PRO A 240 11.03 -3.81 -15.79
CA PRO A 240 9.72 -4.20 -15.30
C PRO A 240 8.60 -3.60 -16.16
N MET A 241 8.27 -4.27 -17.27
CA MET A 241 7.26 -3.81 -18.22
C MET A 241 5.98 -4.61 -18.11
N ALA A 242 4.83 -3.95 -18.14
CA ALA A 242 3.54 -4.61 -18.28
C ALA A 242 3.32 -5.15 -19.70
N PRO A 243 2.59 -6.27 -19.87
CA PRO A 243 2.24 -6.81 -21.17
C PRO A 243 1.35 -5.83 -21.96
N THR A 244 1.53 -5.77 -23.28
CA THR A 244 0.72 -4.93 -24.16
C THR A 244 -0.24 -5.71 -25.04
N THR A 245 -0.02 -7.03 -25.20
CA THR A 245 -0.83 -7.89 -26.07
C THR A 245 -2.03 -8.51 -25.35
N TYR A 246 -1.84 -8.93 -24.12
CA TYR A 246 -2.90 -9.33 -23.20
C TYR A 246 -2.68 -8.61 -21.89
N ASN A 247 -3.39 -7.55 -21.70
CA ASN A 247 -3.48 -6.77 -20.48
C ASN A 247 -4.91 -6.23 -20.40
N PRO A 248 -5.84 -7.03 -19.90
CA PRO A 248 -7.23 -6.64 -19.78
C PRO A 248 -7.42 -5.31 -19.06
N ILE A 249 -8.37 -4.53 -19.56
CA ILE A 249 -8.72 -3.21 -19.03
C ILE A 249 -10.19 -3.21 -18.65
N GLY A 250 -10.48 -3.03 -17.36
CA GLY A 250 -11.84 -2.84 -16.85
C GLY A 250 -12.17 -1.36 -16.73
N LEU A 251 -13.23 -0.94 -17.41
CA LEU A 251 -13.78 0.41 -17.29
C LEU A 251 -14.99 0.38 -16.37
N TYR A 252 -14.98 1.20 -15.35
CA TYR A 252 -16.04 1.34 -14.37
C TYR A 252 -16.62 2.74 -14.40
N ARG A 253 -17.93 2.85 -14.21
CA ARG A 253 -18.61 4.13 -14.02
C ARG A 253 -19.61 4.03 -12.88
N ARG A 254 -19.66 5.05 -12.07
CA ARG A 254 -20.60 5.23 -10.96
C ARG A 254 -21.07 6.66 -10.87
N THR A 255 -22.39 6.87 -10.73
CA THR A 255 -22.92 8.18 -10.37
C THR A 255 -23.35 8.23 -8.91
N PHE A 256 -23.22 9.39 -8.30
CA PHE A 256 -23.57 9.63 -6.90
C PHE A 256 -23.88 11.11 -6.68
N THR A 257 -24.54 11.43 -5.56
CA THR A 257 -24.81 12.81 -5.13
C THR A 257 -24.30 12.97 -3.71
N LEU A 258 -23.59 14.07 -3.45
CA LEU A 258 -23.16 14.42 -2.09
C LEU A 258 -24.21 15.26 -1.39
N PRO A 259 -24.33 15.14 -0.05
CA PRO A 259 -25.15 16.03 0.75
C PRO A 259 -24.69 17.49 0.60
N GLU A 260 -25.63 18.44 0.54
CA GLU A 260 -25.30 19.86 0.53
C GLU A 260 -24.55 20.30 1.82
N SER A 261 -24.74 19.55 2.92
CA SER A 261 -24.04 19.80 4.20
C SER A 261 -22.52 19.60 4.11
N TRP A 262 -22.02 18.92 3.08
CA TRP A 262 -20.57 18.77 2.85
C TRP A 262 -19.96 19.95 2.07
N SER A 263 -20.77 20.92 1.69
CA SER A 263 -20.27 22.10 0.96
C SER A 263 -19.36 22.94 1.86
N GLY A 264 -18.12 23.15 1.38
CA GLY A 264 -17.07 23.84 2.14
C GLY A 264 -16.12 22.93 2.92
N GLU A 265 -16.41 21.62 2.94
CA GLU A 265 -15.52 20.61 3.51
C GLU A 265 -14.46 20.15 2.50
N ARG A 266 -13.40 19.47 3.00
CA ARG A 266 -12.51 18.68 2.15
C ARG A 266 -13.12 17.31 1.92
N ILE A 267 -13.08 16.83 0.69
CA ILE A 267 -13.69 15.57 0.28
C ILE A 267 -12.61 14.62 -0.22
N PHE A 268 -12.52 13.48 0.45
CA PHE A 268 -11.57 12.44 0.09
C PHE A 268 -12.29 11.20 -0.45
N LEU A 269 -11.75 10.61 -1.51
CA LEU A 269 -12.20 9.36 -2.11
C LEU A 269 -11.16 8.28 -1.82
N THR A 270 -11.58 7.19 -1.20
CA THR A 270 -10.72 6.06 -0.85
C THR A 270 -11.15 4.80 -1.58
N PHE A 271 -10.17 4.10 -2.17
CA PHE A 271 -10.25 2.73 -2.63
C PHE A 271 -9.44 1.86 -1.66
N GLU A 272 -10.06 0.90 -0.99
CA GLU A 272 -9.34 0.05 -0.01
C GLU A 272 -8.51 -1.05 -0.68
N GLY A 273 -8.74 -1.36 -1.95
CA GLY A 273 -7.96 -2.31 -2.73
C GLY A 273 -8.42 -2.44 -4.17
N VAL A 274 -7.48 -2.30 -5.10
CA VAL A 274 -7.70 -2.44 -6.56
C VAL A 274 -6.53 -3.18 -7.18
N ASP A 275 -6.78 -4.28 -7.86
CA ASP A 275 -5.74 -5.06 -8.54
C ASP A 275 -5.83 -4.87 -10.07
N ALA A 276 -4.73 -4.45 -10.73
CA ALA A 276 -3.39 -4.15 -10.17
C ALA A 276 -3.11 -2.63 -10.11
N ALA A 277 -3.51 -1.88 -11.10
CA ALA A 277 -3.31 -0.43 -11.17
C ALA A 277 -4.54 0.26 -11.77
N PHE A 278 -4.76 1.52 -11.39
CA PHE A 278 -5.93 2.22 -11.90
C PHE A 278 -5.72 3.73 -12.06
N TYR A 279 -6.44 4.27 -13.05
CA TYR A 279 -6.68 5.72 -13.18
C TYR A 279 -8.10 6.04 -12.79
N LEU A 280 -8.30 7.23 -12.25
CA LEU A 280 -9.62 7.73 -11.91
C LEU A 280 -9.88 9.14 -12.43
N TRP A 281 -11.14 9.40 -12.74
CA TRP A 281 -11.67 10.69 -13.19
C TRP A 281 -12.90 11.03 -12.37
N MET A 282 -13.00 12.30 -11.97
CA MET A 282 -14.18 12.86 -11.37
C MET A 282 -14.78 13.93 -12.29
N ASN A 283 -16.03 13.75 -12.68
CA ASN A 283 -16.74 14.70 -13.56
C ASN A 283 -16.02 15.04 -14.87
N GLY A 284 -15.31 14.06 -15.44
CA GLY A 284 -14.56 14.20 -16.70
C GLY A 284 -13.12 14.70 -16.55
N THR A 285 -12.70 15.06 -15.34
CA THR A 285 -11.33 15.49 -15.05
C THR A 285 -10.55 14.36 -14.39
N GLN A 286 -9.34 14.09 -14.88
CA GLN A 286 -8.46 13.11 -14.26
C GLN A 286 -8.01 13.58 -12.89
N VAL A 287 -8.17 12.73 -11.89
CA VAL A 287 -7.78 12.99 -10.50
C VAL A 287 -6.44 12.33 -10.20
N GLY A 288 -6.28 11.05 -10.57
CA GLY A 288 -5.08 10.34 -10.16
C GLY A 288 -4.85 8.97 -10.78
N TYR A 289 -3.79 8.34 -10.29
CA TYR A 289 -3.33 6.98 -10.59
C TYR A 289 -2.75 6.36 -9.32
N ALA A 290 -2.91 5.06 -9.14
CA ALA A 290 -2.25 4.29 -8.09
C ALA A 290 -1.95 2.85 -8.52
N GLU A 291 -0.96 2.28 -7.87
CA GLU A 291 -0.55 0.88 -7.84
C GLU A 291 -0.50 0.42 -6.37
N ASP A 292 -0.12 -0.82 -6.10
CA ASP A 292 -0.17 -1.51 -4.82
C ASP A 292 -1.57 -2.02 -4.48
N SER A 293 -1.84 -3.24 -4.96
CA SER A 293 -3.20 -3.81 -4.99
C SER A 293 -3.86 -3.92 -3.62
N PHE A 294 -3.10 -4.12 -2.54
CA PHE A 294 -3.63 -4.54 -1.24
C PHE A 294 -3.59 -3.48 -0.14
N THR A 295 -3.20 -2.25 -0.46
CA THR A 295 -3.30 -1.11 0.44
C THR A 295 -4.30 -0.07 -0.05
N ALA A 296 -4.68 0.84 0.83
CA ALA A 296 -5.70 1.83 0.50
C ALA A 296 -5.10 3.03 -0.24
N ASP A 297 -5.77 3.45 -1.31
CA ASP A 297 -5.45 4.65 -2.07
C ASP A 297 -6.50 5.73 -1.85
N THR A 298 -6.09 6.86 -1.32
CA THR A 298 -6.97 8.01 -1.05
C THR A 298 -6.60 9.19 -1.93
N PHE A 299 -7.61 9.89 -2.43
CA PHE A 299 -7.46 11.07 -3.29
C PHE A 299 -8.31 12.23 -2.80
N ASP A 300 -7.74 13.43 -2.76
CA ASP A 300 -8.51 14.64 -2.54
C ASP A 300 -9.29 14.98 -3.81
N VAL A 301 -10.61 14.91 -3.72
CA VAL A 301 -11.51 15.17 -4.85
C VAL A 301 -12.29 16.47 -4.70
N THR A 302 -12.00 17.28 -3.71
CA THR A 302 -12.74 18.49 -3.35
C THR A 302 -13.00 19.41 -4.53
N ASP A 303 -11.96 19.71 -5.32
CA ASP A 303 -12.04 20.68 -6.42
C ASP A 303 -12.81 20.14 -7.64
N TYR A 304 -13.12 18.84 -7.63
CA TYR A 304 -13.81 18.17 -8.75
C TYR A 304 -15.29 17.91 -8.46
N ILE A 305 -15.75 18.12 -7.22
CA ILE A 305 -17.12 17.77 -6.76
C ILE A 305 -18.13 18.87 -7.11
N ARG A 306 -19.33 18.42 -7.44
CA ARG A 306 -20.54 19.25 -7.61
C ARG A 306 -21.51 18.94 -6.48
N TYR A 307 -21.68 19.89 -5.57
CA TYR A 307 -22.58 19.71 -4.43
C TYR A 307 -24.05 19.83 -4.85
N GLY A 308 -24.91 18.93 -4.35
CA GLY A 308 -26.34 18.89 -4.67
C GLY A 308 -26.68 18.45 -6.10
N GLU A 309 -25.67 18.13 -6.90
CA GLU A 309 -25.81 17.63 -8.27
C GLU A 309 -25.28 16.20 -8.40
N GLU A 310 -25.60 15.55 -9.52
CA GLU A 310 -25.04 14.25 -9.85
C GLU A 310 -23.55 14.38 -10.23
N ASN A 311 -22.71 13.58 -9.59
CA ASN A 311 -21.30 13.44 -9.90
C ASN A 311 -21.05 12.09 -10.60
N THR A 312 -20.10 12.09 -11.51
CA THR A 312 -19.65 10.87 -12.22
C THR A 312 -18.23 10.53 -11.80
N LEU A 313 -18.07 9.37 -11.20
CA LEU A 313 -16.78 8.70 -10.98
C LEU A 313 -16.56 7.72 -12.12
N ALA A 314 -15.41 7.80 -12.78
CA ALA A 314 -14.96 6.85 -13.79
C ALA A 314 -13.59 6.29 -13.39
N VAL A 315 -13.43 4.98 -13.50
CA VAL A 315 -12.20 4.28 -13.13
C VAL A 315 -11.77 3.35 -14.27
N LYS A 316 -10.49 3.35 -14.59
CA LYS A 316 -9.88 2.44 -15.55
C LYS A 316 -8.86 1.58 -14.83
N VAL A 317 -9.16 0.31 -14.67
CA VAL A 317 -8.32 -0.68 -13.99
C VAL A 317 -7.58 -1.51 -15.03
N TYR A 318 -6.29 -1.69 -14.82
CA TYR A 318 -5.44 -2.58 -15.62
C TYR A 318 -5.18 -3.87 -14.86
N ARG A 319 -5.19 -5.00 -15.58
CA ARG A 319 -4.83 -6.29 -14.98
C ARG A 319 -3.35 -6.35 -14.60
N TRP A 320 -2.49 -5.74 -15.40
CA TRP A 320 -1.06 -5.74 -15.22
C TRP A 320 -0.49 -4.32 -15.28
N CYS A 321 0.43 -4.01 -14.39
CA CYS A 321 1.28 -2.83 -14.40
C CYS A 321 2.74 -3.25 -14.17
N ASP A 322 3.66 -2.32 -14.12
CA ASP A 322 5.05 -2.60 -13.73
C ASP A 322 5.13 -3.05 -12.25
N GLY A 323 4.30 -2.51 -11.36
CA GLY A 323 4.15 -2.98 -9.98
C GLY A 323 3.79 -4.46 -9.86
N SER A 324 3.16 -5.06 -10.86
CA SER A 324 2.84 -6.51 -10.88
C SER A 324 4.07 -7.42 -10.88
N TRP A 325 5.26 -6.89 -11.13
CA TRP A 325 6.53 -7.62 -10.94
C TRP A 325 6.88 -7.83 -9.47
N LEU A 326 6.31 -7.05 -8.57
CA LEU A 326 6.47 -7.14 -7.13
C LEU A 326 5.33 -7.91 -6.44
N GLU A 327 4.31 -8.31 -7.20
CA GLU A 327 3.10 -8.98 -6.72
C GLU A 327 2.97 -10.37 -7.35
N ASP A 328 4.05 -11.19 -7.24
CA ASP A 328 4.16 -12.53 -7.83
C ASP A 328 3.85 -13.63 -6.79
N GLN A 329 2.85 -13.39 -5.96
CA GLN A 329 2.42 -14.34 -4.93
C GLN A 329 2.06 -15.69 -5.53
N ASP A 330 2.45 -16.78 -4.84
CA ASP A 330 2.05 -18.14 -5.17
C ASP A 330 0.55 -18.33 -4.91
N TYR A 331 -0.25 -17.63 -5.70
CA TYR A 331 -1.69 -17.53 -5.54
C TYR A 331 -2.38 -17.27 -6.88
N PHE A 332 -3.72 -17.23 -6.88
CA PHE A 332 -4.48 -16.82 -8.05
C PHE A 332 -4.27 -15.34 -8.37
N ASP A 333 -4.01 -15.06 -9.65
CA ASP A 333 -4.10 -13.72 -10.19
C ASP A 333 -5.52 -13.40 -10.59
N LEU A 334 -6.09 -12.46 -9.90
CA LEU A 334 -7.41 -11.92 -10.14
C LEU A 334 -7.30 -10.42 -10.35
N SER A 335 -8.38 -9.75 -10.70
CA SER A 335 -8.31 -8.30 -10.93
C SER A 335 -9.65 -7.64 -10.68
N GLY A 336 -9.64 -6.37 -10.36
CA GLY A 336 -10.83 -5.57 -10.16
C GLY A 336 -10.77 -4.70 -8.91
N ILE A 337 -11.86 -4.02 -8.62
CA ILE A 337 -12.05 -3.27 -7.37
C ILE A 337 -12.61 -4.25 -6.34
N PHE A 338 -11.73 -4.81 -5.49
CA PHE A 338 -12.08 -5.96 -4.65
C PHE A 338 -12.29 -5.65 -3.17
N ARG A 339 -12.07 -4.40 -2.75
CA ARG A 339 -12.42 -3.88 -1.42
C ARG A 339 -13.31 -2.65 -1.54
N ASP A 340 -13.74 -2.11 -0.42
CA ASP A 340 -14.70 -1.01 -0.39
C ASP A 340 -14.17 0.28 -1.02
N VAL A 341 -15.10 1.06 -1.59
CA VAL A 341 -14.86 2.41 -2.14
C VAL A 341 -15.82 3.37 -1.45
N TYR A 342 -15.28 4.44 -0.88
CA TYR A 342 -16.08 5.41 -0.16
C TYR A 342 -15.51 6.83 -0.23
N LEU A 343 -16.39 7.78 0.07
CA LEU A 343 -16.03 9.19 0.30
C LEU A 343 -16.18 9.51 1.78
N TYR A 344 -15.32 10.43 2.24
CA TYR A 344 -15.51 11.05 3.56
C TYR A 344 -15.21 12.56 3.50
N ALA A 345 -15.79 13.31 4.44
CA ALA A 345 -15.66 14.75 4.51
C ALA A 345 -14.98 15.19 5.81
N THR A 346 -14.06 16.15 5.73
CA THR A 346 -13.38 16.77 6.88
C THR A 346 -13.47 18.28 6.81
N PRO A 347 -13.35 19.03 7.94
CA PRO A 347 -13.11 20.47 7.92
C PRO A 347 -11.85 20.82 7.09
N GLN A 348 -11.68 22.09 6.75
CA GLN A 348 -10.48 22.57 6.03
C GLN A 348 -9.19 22.43 6.86
N THR A 349 -9.30 22.53 8.19
CA THR A 349 -8.21 22.30 9.14
C THR A 349 -8.60 21.15 10.03
N PHE A 350 -7.85 20.03 9.98
CA PHE A 350 -8.26 18.75 10.55
C PHE A 350 -7.07 17.92 11.01
N VAL A 351 -7.33 16.82 11.72
CA VAL A 351 -6.34 15.76 11.99
C VAL A 351 -6.26 14.88 10.76
N ARG A 352 -5.16 15.00 10.03
CA ARG A 352 -4.95 14.19 8.82
C ARG A 352 -4.66 12.73 9.16
N ASP A 353 -3.90 12.49 10.22
CA ASP A 353 -3.48 11.15 10.64
C ASP A 353 -3.07 11.16 12.12
N TYR A 354 -3.02 9.99 12.74
CA TYR A 354 -2.52 9.84 14.10
C TYR A 354 -1.84 8.50 14.33
N SER A 355 -0.94 8.46 15.31
CA SER A 355 -0.29 7.23 15.76
C SER A 355 -0.33 7.10 17.27
N LEU A 356 -0.44 5.84 17.74
CA LEU A 356 -0.61 5.49 19.13
C LEU A 356 0.64 4.77 19.66
N VAL A 357 1.09 5.14 20.83
CA VAL A 357 2.12 4.39 21.56
C VAL A 357 1.67 4.15 23.00
N THR A 358 1.65 2.88 23.40
CA THR A 358 1.47 2.47 24.78
C THR A 358 2.78 1.93 25.32
N ASP A 359 3.33 2.55 26.38
CA ASP A 359 4.58 2.10 26.99
C ASP A 359 4.42 1.93 28.50
N PHE A 360 4.65 0.72 28.98
CA PHE A 360 4.56 0.42 30.41
C PHE A 360 5.87 0.74 31.12
N ASP A 361 5.73 1.12 32.40
CA ASP A 361 6.85 1.23 33.33
C ASP A 361 7.59 -0.13 33.53
N ALA A 362 8.66 -0.13 34.30
CA ALA A 362 9.47 -1.32 34.55
C ALA A 362 8.73 -2.46 35.27
N ASP A 363 7.70 -2.11 36.03
CA ASP A 363 6.87 -3.07 36.79
C ASP A 363 5.62 -3.51 35.99
N PHE A 364 5.45 -3.00 34.75
CA PHE A 364 4.28 -3.21 33.92
C PHE A 364 2.96 -2.83 34.63
N ALA A 365 2.99 -1.81 35.46
CA ALA A 365 1.84 -1.36 36.25
C ALA A 365 1.13 -0.19 35.58
N ASP A 366 1.82 0.92 35.38
CA ASP A 366 1.28 2.14 34.75
C ASP A 366 1.76 2.24 33.31
N SER A 367 0.94 2.81 32.42
CA SER A 367 1.31 3.02 31.02
C SER A 367 1.41 4.51 30.68
N THR A 368 2.49 4.92 30.08
CA THR A 368 2.54 6.17 29.32
C THR A 368 1.82 5.93 28.01
N PHE A 369 0.74 6.67 27.78
CA PHE A 369 -0.03 6.63 26.55
C PHE A 369 0.18 7.92 25.78
N SER A 370 0.62 7.81 24.54
CA SER A 370 0.92 8.94 23.65
C SER A 370 0.16 8.80 22.35
N VAL A 371 -0.42 9.91 21.90
CA VAL A 371 -1.10 10.06 20.60
C VAL A 371 -0.39 11.17 19.86
N THR A 372 0.28 10.83 18.79
CA THR A 372 0.90 11.81 17.90
C THR A 372 -0.07 12.12 16.77
N LEU A 373 -0.48 13.37 16.67
CA LEU A 373 -1.42 13.91 15.69
C LEU A 373 -0.65 14.58 14.56
N MET A 374 -1.06 14.38 13.34
CA MET A 374 -0.66 15.16 12.17
C MET A 374 -1.80 16.13 11.85
N LEU A 375 -1.64 17.40 12.21
CA LEU A 375 -2.59 18.46 11.91
C LEU A 375 -2.29 19.05 10.53
N GLU A 376 -3.30 19.33 9.74
CA GLU A 376 -3.15 19.90 8.40
C GLU A 376 -4.21 20.96 8.13
N ASN A 377 -3.80 22.06 7.47
CA ASN A 377 -4.70 23.10 6.97
C ASN A 377 -4.67 23.11 5.43
N ARG A 378 -5.75 22.72 4.81
CA ARG A 378 -5.95 22.75 3.34
C ARG A 378 -6.83 23.91 2.87
N GLY A 379 -7.15 24.82 3.77
CA GLY A 379 -7.85 26.07 3.43
C GLY A 379 -6.94 27.11 2.78
N ASP A 380 -7.54 28.13 2.21
CA ASP A 380 -6.87 29.27 1.56
C ASP A 380 -6.38 30.35 2.55
N ALA A 381 -6.66 30.20 3.83
CA ALA A 381 -6.31 31.14 4.90
C ALA A 381 -5.81 30.38 6.14
N ASP A 382 -5.23 31.12 7.09
CA ASP A 382 -4.83 30.56 8.39
C ASP A 382 -6.04 29.88 9.05
N GLY A 383 -5.84 28.65 9.51
CA GLY A 383 -6.84 27.80 10.16
C GLY A 383 -6.48 27.54 11.63
N GLU A 384 -7.48 27.60 12.49
CA GLU A 384 -7.34 27.30 13.92
C GLU A 384 -7.93 25.92 14.20
N ILE A 385 -7.18 25.08 14.93
CA ILE A 385 -7.64 23.77 15.37
C ILE A 385 -7.32 23.53 16.84
N SER A 386 -8.28 22.99 17.58
CA SER A 386 -8.08 22.47 18.92
C SER A 386 -8.43 20.98 18.95
N VAL A 387 -7.57 20.15 19.49
CA VAL A 387 -7.83 18.71 19.63
C VAL A 387 -7.76 18.33 21.10
N SER A 388 -8.82 17.69 21.57
CA SER A 388 -8.86 17.03 22.89
C SER A 388 -9.09 15.53 22.70
N ALA A 389 -8.61 14.74 23.66
CA ALA A 389 -8.70 13.30 23.59
C ALA A 389 -9.29 12.74 24.88
N GLN A 390 -10.21 11.76 24.74
CA GLN A 390 -10.81 11.05 25.85
C GLN A 390 -10.69 9.53 25.62
N LEU A 391 -10.22 8.83 26.64
CA LEU A 391 -10.16 7.37 26.66
C LEU A 391 -11.38 6.83 27.41
N TYR A 392 -12.00 5.77 26.89
CA TYR A 392 -13.11 5.05 27.51
C TYR A 392 -12.72 3.57 27.71
N ASP A 393 -13.21 2.96 28.78
CA ASP A 393 -13.09 1.51 28.98
C ASP A 393 -14.13 0.73 28.16
N ALA A 394 -14.08 -0.59 28.23
CA ALA A 394 -15.00 -1.46 27.48
C ALA A 394 -16.48 -1.31 27.90
N ASP A 395 -16.74 -0.75 29.07
CA ASP A 395 -18.10 -0.46 29.57
C ASP A 395 -18.53 0.98 29.19
N GLY A 396 -17.72 1.70 28.42
CA GLY A 396 -17.98 3.08 27.98
C GLY A 396 -17.78 4.12 29.08
N GLN A 397 -17.05 3.78 30.16
CA GLN A 397 -16.77 4.74 31.23
C GLN A 397 -15.49 5.52 30.91
N PRO A 398 -15.47 6.83 31.15
CA PRO A 398 -14.28 7.63 30.93
C PRO A 398 -13.13 7.17 31.84
N VAL A 399 -11.98 6.94 31.23
CA VAL A 399 -10.73 6.60 31.93
C VAL A 399 -9.91 7.86 32.13
N ALA A 400 -9.39 8.02 33.34
CA ALA A 400 -8.52 9.16 33.65
C ALA A 400 -7.19 9.02 32.90
N TRP A 401 -7.02 9.90 31.95
CA TRP A 401 -5.80 10.10 31.18
C TRP A 401 -5.58 11.63 31.04
N THR A 402 -4.56 12.11 31.72
CA THR A 402 -4.28 13.56 31.76
C THR A 402 -3.32 13.92 30.64
N ALA A 403 -3.84 13.99 29.43
CA ALA A 403 -3.17 14.70 28.33
C ALA A 403 -3.80 16.08 28.18
N ASP A 404 -2.99 17.11 28.08
CA ASP A 404 -3.47 18.45 27.80
C ASP A 404 -4.02 18.53 26.37
N ALA A 405 -5.14 19.22 26.18
CA ALA A 405 -5.63 19.52 24.83
C ALA A 405 -4.60 20.36 24.08
N THR A 406 -4.47 20.12 22.77
CA THR A 406 -3.62 20.96 21.91
C THR A 406 -4.43 22.05 21.24
N HIS A 407 -3.77 23.14 20.92
CA HIS A 407 -4.31 24.22 20.11
C HIS A 407 -3.21 24.68 19.15
N ALA A 408 -3.55 24.79 17.86
CA ALA A 408 -2.64 25.23 16.83
C ALA A 408 -3.32 26.22 15.87
N ILE A 409 -2.54 27.12 15.32
CA ILE A 409 -2.91 27.98 14.20
C ILE A 409 -1.97 27.62 13.08
N LEU A 410 -2.49 27.11 11.98
CA LEU A 410 -1.75 26.64 10.82
C LEU A 410 -1.98 27.60 9.66
N SER A 411 -0.92 28.02 9.00
CA SER A 411 -1.04 28.79 7.77
C SER A 411 -1.66 27.95 6.65
N ALA A 412 -2.16 28.59 5.60
CA ALA A 412 -2.68 27.89 4.44
C ALA A 412 -1.64 26.89 3.88
N GLY A 413 -2.01 25.63 3.75
CA GLY A 413 -1.15 24.53 3.28
C GLY A 413 -0.13 24.01 4.30
N GLU A 414 -0.18 24.47 5.55
CA GLU A 414 0.76 24.02 6.60
C GLU A 414 0.29 22.71 7.24
N ALA A 415 1.26 21.85 7.55
CA ALA A 415 1.08 20.66 8.36
C ALA A 415 1.98 20.72 9.60
N GLN A 416 1.48 20.23 10.75
CA GLN A 416 2.19 20.23 12.02
C GLN A 416 1.96 18.92 12.79
N SER A 417 3.01 18.33 13.32
CA SER A 417 2.91 17.20 14.24
C SER A 417 2.85 17.69 15.69
N VAL A 418 1.90 17.13 16.46
CA VAL A 418 1.70 17.43 17.90
C VAL A 418 1.46 16.13 18.65
N THR A 419 2.12 15.96 19.81
CA THR A 419 1.93 14.75 20.64
C THR A 419 1.18 15.09 21.93
N LEU A 420 0.05 14.41 22.15
CA LEU A 420 -0.66 14.34 23.41
C LEU A 420 -0.11 13.15 24.20
N SER A 421 0.34 13.37 25.44
CA SER A 421 0.93 12.29 26.23
C SER A 421 0.54 12.40 27.70
N GLY A 422 0.28 11.26 28.32
CA GLY A 422 -0.06 11.21 29.75
C GLY A 422 0.00 9.79 30.30
N VAL A 423 -0.17 9.65 31.61
CA VAL A 423 -0.11 8.36 32.29
C VAL A 423 -1.51 7.82 32.52
N VAL A 424 -1.76 6.60 32.04
CA VAL A 424 -2.93 5.79 32.43
C VAL A 424 -2.53 4.86 33.56
N LYS A 425 -3.22 4.98 34.69
CA LYS A 425 -2.92 4.19 35.88
C LYS A 425 -3.50 2.79 35.79
N THR A 426 -2.64 1.78 35.95
CA THR A 426 -2.99 0.36 36.00
C THR A 426 -4.00 -0.07 34.92
N PRO A 427 -3.76 0.25 33.63
CA PRO A 427 -4.69 -0.18 32.58
C PRO A 427 -4.70 -1.71 32.48
N ARG A 428 -5.87 -2.27 32.16
CA ARG A 428 -5.95 -3.68 31.77
C ARG A 428 -5.18 -3.88 30.46
N LYS A 429 -4.31 -4.85 30.44
CA LYS A 429 -3.39 -5.11 29.33
C LYS A 429 -4.09 -5.89 28.24
N TRP A 430 -3.66 -5.67 27.03
CA TRP A 430 -4.05 -6.45 25.86
C TRP A 430 -3.04 -7.58 25.61
N SER A 431 -3.53 -8.78 25.37
CA SER A 431 -2.79 -9.92 24.80
C SER A 431 -3.75 -10.82 24.01
N ALA A 432 -3.23 -11.80 23.26
CA ALA A 432 -4.08 -12.76 22.56
C ALA A 432 -4.97 -13.59 23.49
N GLU A 433 -4.54 -13.78 24.76
CA GLU A 433 -5.27 -14.51 25.80
C GLU A 433 -6.30 -13.64 26.53
N ASP A 434 -6.04 -12.31 26.61
CA ASP A 434 -6.92 -11.31 27.23
C ASP A 434 -6.97 -10.05 26.38
N PRO A 435 -7.75 -10.06 25.27
CA PRO A 435 -7.75 -8.97 24.28
C PRO A 435 -8.63 -7.80 24.71
N TYR A 436 -8.28 -7.19 25.84
CA TYR A 436 -9.03 -6.05 26.37
C TYR A 436 -8.71 -4.77 25.61
N LEU A 437 -9.74 -4.10 25.11
CA LEU A 437 -9.64 -2.88 24.35
C LEU A 437 -10.31 -1.71 25.07
N TYR A 438 -9.67 -0.56 24.98
CA TYR A 438 -10.21 0.75 25.30
C TYR A 438 -10.62 1.45 24.00
N THR A 439 -11.42 2.50 24.10
CA THR A 439 -11.78 3.35 22.98
C THR A 439 -11.19 4.74 23.18
N LEU A 440 -10.35 5.18 22.25
CA LEU A 440 -9.91 6.58 22.15
C LEU A 440 -10.91 7.34 21.31
N VAL A 441 -11.30 8.53 21.75
CA VAL A 441 -12.06 9.50 20.97
C VAL A 441 -11.27 10.81 20.94
N LEU A 442 -10.99 11.29 19.75
CA LEU A 442 -10.40 12.59 19.47
C LEU A 442 -11.54 13.55 19.11
N ALA A 443 -11.63 14.69 19.79
CA ALA A 443 -12.56 15.76 19.44
C ALA A 443 -11.77 16.91 18.83
N GLU A 444 -12.01 17.19 17.57
CA GLU A 444 -11.32 18.15 16.73
C GLU A 444 -12.24 19.33 16.50
N THR A 445 -11.88 20.50 17.03
CA THR A 445 -12.67 21.73 16.84
C THR A 445 -11.90 22.68 15.94
N SER A 446 -12.49 23.00 14.80
CA SER A 446 -12.01 24.01 13.86
C SER A 446 -13.09 25.07 13.66
N GLY A 447 -12.82 26.31 14.12
CA GLY A 447 -13.83 27.37 14.16
C GLY A 447 -15.00 27.03 15.09
N GLU A 448 -16.22 26.96 14.54
CA GLU A 448 -17.43 26.59 15.28
C GLU A 448 -17.80 25.09 15.15
N GLU A 449 -17.08 24.37 14.35
CA GLU A 449 -17.34 22.95 14.06
C GLU A 449 -16.48 22.03 14.91
N THR A 450 -17.11 20.94 15.38
CA THR A 450 -16.39 19.85 16.05
C THR A 450 -16.73 18.54 15.38
N VAL A 451 -15.68 17.81 14.99
CA VAL A 451 -15.77 16.44 14.46
C VAL A 451 -15.01 15.49 15.39
N TYR A 452 -15.29 14.20 15.27
CA TYR A 452 -14.73 13.20 16.15
C TYR A 452 -14.09 12.08 15.36
N GLU A 453 -12.86 11.73 15.67
CA GLU A 453 -12.25 10.46 15.22
C GLU A 453 -12.10 9.49 16.40
N SER A 454 -12.01 8.20 16.10
CA SER A 454 -11.92 7.19 17.14
C SER A 454 -11.20 5.93 16.69
N CYS A 455 -10.61 5.23 17.64
CA CYS A 455 -10.04 3.90 17.41
C CYS A 455 -10.05 3.06 18.68
N GLN A 456 -9.86 1.74 18.53
CA GLN A 456 -9.63 0.85 19.65
C GLN A 456 -8.16 0.90 20.08
N VAL A 457 -7.91 0.81 21.39
CA VAL A 457 -6.58 0.88 21.99
C VAL A 457 -6.36 -0.34 22.87
N GLY A 458 -5.40 -1.17 22.51
CA GLY A 458 -4.92 -2.26 23.38
C GLY A 458 -3.64 -1.83 24.08
N PHE A 459 -3.69 -1.70 25.42
CA PHE A 459 -2.51 -1.37 26.21
C PHE A 459 -1.55 -2.54 26.27
N ARG A 460 -0.43 -2.44 25.59
CA ARG A 460 0.64 -3.44 25.59
C ARG A 460 2.01 -2.80 25.49
N LYS A 461 3.03 -3.52 25.93
CA LYS A 461 4.42 -3.23 25.67
C LYS A 461 5.09 -4.45 25.09
N MET A 462 5.73 -4.28 23.95
CA MET A 462 6.62 -5.29 23.39
C MET A 462 8.06 -5.02 23.84
N THR A 463 8.79 -6.10 24.07
CA THR A 463 10.23 -6.04 24.27
C THR A 463 10.89 -7.16 23.47
N TYR A 464 11.95 -6.82 22.78
CA TYR A 464 12.76 -7.72 21.95
C TYR A 464 14.17 -7.16 21.88
N LYS A 465 15.14 -8.00 21.48
CA LYS A 465 16.50 -7.54 21.22
C LYS A 465 16.61 -7.15 19.75
N THR A 466 17.10 -5.95 19.49
CA THR A 466 17.40 -5.58 18.12
C THR A 466 18.82 -6.00 17.78
N ASN A 467 19.04 -6.51 16.58
CA ASN A 467 20.36 -6.85 16.05
C ASN A 467 21.07 -5.68 15.40
N ALA A 468 20.39 -4.54 15.25
CA ALA A 468 20.99 -3.33 14.73
C ALA A 468 21.96 -2.78 15.78
N SER A 469 23.25 -2.94 15.57
CA SER A 469 24.29 -2.43 16.43
C SER A 469 24.12 -0.93 16.68
N GLY A 470 23.45 -0.57 17.76
CA GLY A 470 23.36 0.80 18.29
C GLY A 470 22.15 1.63 17.81
N TRP A 471 21.15 1.07 17.19
CA TRP A 471 20.02 1.84 16.63
C TRP A 471 18.84 2.03 17.58
N PHE A 472 18.63 1.13 18.55
CA PHE A 472 17.54 1.26 19.53
C PHE A 472 17.94 0.87 20.94
N GLU A 473 17.71 1.75 21.90
CA GLU A 473 17.76 1.48 23.33
C GLU A 473 16.43 0.88 23.82
N GLY A 474 16.05 -0.27 23.34
CA GLY A 474 14.79 -0.92 23.76
C GLY A 474 14.99 -2.26 24.44
N SER A 475 16.20 -2.84 24.37
CA SER A 475 16.44 -4.16 24.95
C SER A 475 16.78 -4.06 26.44
N THR A 476 16.01 -4.70 27.26
CA THR A 476 16.24 -4.83 28.71
C THR A 476 17.22 -5.92 29.07
N GLY A 477 18.22 -6.21 28.29
CA GLY A 477 19.38 -7.03 28.69
C GLY A 477 19.14 -8.54 28.96
N ASP A 478 17.90 -9.00 29.07
CA ASP A 478 17.51 -10.42 29.11
C ASP A 478 17.10 -10.85 27.71
N ALA A 479 18.06 -10.76 26.86
CA ALA A 479 18.08 -11.06 25.45
C ALA A 479 17.27 -12.27 25.04
N ASP A 480 16.94 -12.43 23.83
CA ASP A 480 16.63 -13.61 23.05
C ASP A 480 15.15 -13.88 22.76
N LEU A 481 14.18 -13.17 23.35
CA LEU A 481 12.76 -13.50 23.14
C LEU A 481 11.92 -12.27 22.83
N ILE A 482 10.94 -12.44 21.95
CA ILE A 482 9.83 -11.51 21.82
C ILE A 482 8.92 -11.69 23.03
N ARG A 483 8.65 -10.58 23.72
CA ARG A 483 7.79 -10.56 24.91
C ARG A 483 6.68 -9.54 24.74
N ILE A 484 5.51 -9.87 25.23
CA ILE A 484 4.40 -8.94 25.36
C ILE A 484 4.09 -8.81 26.85
N ASN A 485 4.06 -7.58 27.35
CA ASN A 485 3.83 -7.28 28.77
C ASN A 485 4.81 -8.02 29.71
N GLY A 486 6.06 -8.19 29.26
CA GLY A 486 7.10 -8.88 30.02
C GLY A 486 7.05 -10.42 29.94
N GLN A 487 6.05 -11.00 29.31
CA GLN A 487 5.92 -12.45 29.14
C GLN A 487 6.35 -12.89 27.75
N PRO A 488 7.18 -13.94 27.61
CA PRO A 488 7.51 -14.51 26.31
C PRO A 488 6.25 -15.03 25.64
N ILE A 489 6.15 -14.80 24.34
CA ILE A 489 5.05 -15.34 23.52
C ILE A 489 5.42 -16.67 22.89
N SER A 490 4.42 -17.50 22.63
CA SER A 490 4.51 -18.70 21.80
C SER A 490 3.47 -18.61 20.71
N LEU A 491 3.92 -18.60 19.45
CA LEU A 491 3.07 -18.44 18.29
C LEU A 491 2.60 -19.81 17.80
N ARG A 492 1.30 -20.02 17.83
CA ARG A 492 0.61 -21.16 17.21
C ARG A 492 -0.17 -20.59 16.04
N GLY A 493 0.56 -20.35 14.95
CA GLY A 493 0.12 -19.54 13.85
C GLY A 493 -0.27 -20.34 12.61
N VAL A 494 -0.92 -19.63 11.72
CA VAL A 494 -1.24 -20.06 10.35
C VAL A 494 -0.93 -18.94 9.37
N ASN A 495 -0.55 -19.30 8.17
CA ASN A 495 -0.51 -18.38 7.04
C ASN A 495 -1.91 -18.24 6.44
N ARG A 496 -2.34 -17.02 6.12
CA ARG A 496 -3.69 -16.77 5.64
C ARG A 496 -3.68 -15.92 4.38
N HIS A 497 -4.14 -16.50 3.27
CA HIS A 497 -4.61 -15.75 2.13
C HIS A 497 -6.04 -15.22 2.35
N GLU A 498 -6.36 -14.05 1.80
CA GLU A 498 -7.75 -13.63 1.63
C GLU A 498 -8.35 -14.42 0.46
N SER A 499 -9.08 -15.48 0.75
CA SER A 499 -9.59 -16.41 -0.25
C SER A 499 -10.99 -16.90 0.06
N HIS A 500 -11.83 -16.94 -0.98
CA HIS A 500 -13.14 -17.60 -0.94
C HIS A 500 -13.52 -18.12 -2.33
N PRO A 501 -14.09 -19.32 -2.45
CA PRO A 501 -14.39 -19.92 -3.76
C PRO A 501 -15.37 -19.13 -4.63
N GLU A 502 -16.24 -18.32 -4.04
CA GLU A 502 -17.20 -17.46 -4.75
C GLU A 502 -16.71 -16.05 -5.01
N TYR A 503 -15.81 -15.54 -4.17
CA TYR A 503 -15.44 -14.12 -4.17
C TYR A 503 -13.99 -13.86 -4.57
N GLY A 504 -13.17 -14.94 -4.73
CA GLY A 504 -11.72 -14.76 -4.85
C GLY A 504 -11.18 -14.09 -3.60
N TYR A 505 -10.39 -13.04 -3.74
CA TYR A 505 -9.93 -12.26 -2.58
C TYR A 505 -10.80 -11.06 -2.20
N ALA A 506 -11.97 -10.90 -2.83
CA ALA A 506 -13.00 -9.94 -2.37
C ALA A 506 -13.78 -10.52 -1.19
N VAL A 507 -13.08 -10.92 -0.12
CA VAL A 507 -13.68 -11.60 1.03
C VAL A 507 -14.63 -10.69 1.81
N THR A 508 -15.76 -11.23 2.26
CA THR A 508 -16.74 -10.49 3.02
C THR A 508 -16.41 -10.47 4.51
N ARG A 509 -17.01 -9.54 5.26
CA ARG A 509 -16.90 -9.49 6.73
C ARG A 509 -17.28 -10.83 7.37
N GLU A 510 -18.33 -11.50 6.87
CA GLU A 510 -18.81 -12.79 7.35
C GLU A 510 -17.77 -13.91 7.16
N VAL A 511 -17.04 -13.90 6.05
CA VAL A 511 -15.92 -14.83 5.81
C VAL A 511 -14.82 -14.60 6.83
N MET A 512 -14.39 -13.36 7.04
CA MET A 512 -13.36 -13.00 8.00
C MET A 512 -13.75 -13.37 9.46
N GLU A 513 -15.02 -13.13 9.85
CA GLU A 513 -15.54 -13.54 11.16
C GLU A 513 -15.53 -15.07 11.33
N THR A 514 -15.80 -15.80 10.24
CA THR A 514 -15.73 -17.25 10.22
C THR A 514 -14.30 -17.75 10.40
N ASP A 515 -13.33 -17.12 9.73
CA ASP A 515 -11.92 -17.45 9.86
C ASP A 515 -11.45 -17.26 11.31
N ILE A 516 -11.73 -16.09 11.90
CA ILE A 516 -11.41 -15.81 13.32
C ILE A 516 -12.02 -16.86 14.25
N ARG A 517 -13.29 -17.20 14.04
CA ARG A 517 -13.97 -18.21 14.86
C ARG A 517 -13.28 -19.57 14.76
N ILE A 518 -12.95 -20.01 13.55
CA ILE A 518 -12.23 -21.27 13.35
C ILE A 518 -10.86 -21.24 14.03
N MET A 519 -10.11 -20.15 13.90
CA MET A 519 -8.82 -19.98 14.57
C MET A 519 -8.96 -20.11 16.09
N LYS A 520 -9.91 -19.42 16.72
CA LYS A 520 -10.12 -19.46 18.17
C LYS A 520 -10.60 -20.83 18.65
N GLU A 521 -11.49 -21.51 17.91
CA GLU A 521 -11.98 -22.86 18.23
C GLU A 521 -10.87 -23.91 18.17
N ASN A 522 -9.79 -23.66 17.41
CA ASN A 522 -8.66 -24.55 17.24
C ASN A 522 -7.38 -24.11 17.95
N ASN A 523 -7.47 -23.17 18.90
CA ASN A 523 -6.35 -22.64 19.68
C ASN A 523 -5.22 -22.01 18.82
N ILE A 524 -5.54 -21.51 17.64
CA ILE A 524 -4.64 -20.70 16.84
C ILE A 524 -4.66 -19.29 17.46
N ASN A 525 -3.48 -18.76 17.78
CA ASN A 525 -3.34 -17.46 18.42
C ASN A 525 -2.57 -16.44 17.58
N ALA A 526 -2.13 -16.84 16.39
CA ALA A 526 -1.35 -15.97 15.48
C ALA A 526 -1.71 -16.21 14.03
N VAL A 527 -1.51 -15.18 13.21
CA VAL A 527 -1.67 -15.22 11.76
C VAL A 527 -0.54 -14.43 11.11
N ARG A 528 0.01 -14.94 10.00
CA ARG A 528 0.81 -14.17 9.06
C ARG A 528 -0.09 -13.82 7.88
N THR A 529 -0.14 -12.53 7.53
CA THR A 529 -0.93 -12.06 6.39
C THR A 529 -0.17 -12.36 5.09
N SER A 530 -0.18 -13.60 4.69
CA SER A 530 0.58 -14.07 3.53
C SER A 530 -0.17 -13.74 2.23
N HIS A 531 0.42 -12.96 1.28
CA HIS A 531 1.68 -12.24 1.39
C HIS A 531 1.43 -10.77 1.06
N TYR A 532 0.50 -10.15 1.79
CA TYR A 532 0.02 -8.78 1.59
C TYR A 532 -0.82 -8.30 2.78
N PRO A 533 -0.93 -7.00 3.01
CA PRO A 533 -1.82 -6.46 4.04
C PRO A 533 -3.28 -6.84 3.76
N ASN A 534 -3.95 -7.42 4.75
CA ASN A 534 -5.34 -7.85 4.63
C ASN A 534 -6.31 -6.65 4.69
N SER A 535 -7.62 -6.91 4.55
CA SER A 535 -8.67 -5.90 4.72
C SER A 535 -8.56 -5.24 6.10
N PRO A 536 -8.79 -3.93 6.25
CA PRO A 536 -8.78 -3.26 7.55
C PRO A 536 -9.70 -3.89 8.59
N TYR A 537 -10.82 -4.48 8.16
CA TYR A 537 -11.72 -5.20 9.05
C TYR A 537 -11.08 -6.45 9.70
N TRP A 538 -10.09 -7.07 9.04
CA TRP A 538 -9.35 -8.21 9.59
C TRP A 538 -8.56 -7.82 10.84
N TYR A 539 -7.86 -6.70 10.82
CA TYR A 539 -7.08 -6.22 11.97
C TYR A 539 -7.99 -5.84 13.16
N TYR A 540 -9.13 -5.21 12.87
CA TYR A 540 -10.15 -4.98 13.90
C TYR A 540 -10.59 -6.29 14.58
N LEU A 541 -10.82 -7.35 13.80
CA LEU A 541 -11.17 -8.67 14.36
C LEU A 541 -10.01 -9.26 15.15
N CYS A 542 -8.78 -9.16 14.67
CA CYS A 542 -7.59 -9.64 15.39
C CYS A 542 -7.39 -8.92 16.73
N ASP A 543 -7.57 -7.59 16.76
CA ASP A 543 -7.55 -6.81 18.01
C ASP A 543 -8.62 -7.28 18.99
N LYS A 544 -9.85 -7.45 18.50
CA LYS A 544 -11.04 -7.78 19.30
C LYS A 544 -11.02 -9.19 19.87
N TYR A 545 -10.57 -10.15 19.09
CA TYR A 545 -10.59 -11.57 19.47
C TYR A 545 -9.25 -12.10 19.97
N GLY A 546 -8.20 -11.32 19.90
CA GLY A 546 -6.87 -11.68 20.36
C GLY A 546 -6.19 -12.69 19.44
N ILE A 547 -5.78 -12.23 18.27
CA ILE A 547 -4.90 -12.95 17.33
C ILE A 547 -3.67 -12.07 17.10
N TYR A 548 -2.47 -12.58 17.36
CA TYR A 548 -1.24 -11.90 17.00
C TYR A 548 -1.07 -11.89 15.47
N VAL A 549 -0.64 -10.77 14.93
CA VAL A 549 -0.47 -10.58 13.48
C VAL A 549 1.00 -10.32 13.16
N VAL A 550 1.56 -11.13 12.27
CA VAL A 550 2.73 -10.76 11.47
C VAL A 550 2.19 -10.13 10.20
N ASP A 551 2.30 -8.82 10.10
CA ASP A 551 1.77 -8.05 8.98
C ASP A 551 2.80 -7.94 7.88
N GLU A 552 2.46 -8.40 6.68
CA GLU A 552 3.42 -8.54 5.59
C GLU A 552 3.11 -7.60 4.45
N ALA A 553 4.13 -6.90 3.97
CA ALA A 553 4.02 -6.00 2.85
C ALA A 553 3.67 -6.76 1.56
N ASN A 554 2.93 -6.09 0.67
CA ASN A 554 2.55 -6.62 -0.63
C ASN A 554 3.77 -6.70 -1.56
N LEU A 555 4.66 -7.64 -1.26
CA LEU A 555 5.93 -7.81 -1.94
C LEU A 555 6.31 -9.28 -2.02
N GLU A 556 6.21 -9.83 -3.22
CA GLU A 556 6.72 -11.15 -3.54
C GLU A 556 7.32 -11.17 -4.94
N VAL A 557 8.47 -11.81 -5.06
CA VAL A 557 9.15 -11.98 -6.34
C VAL A 557 9.70 -13.39 -6.42
N HIS A 558 8.86 -14.35 -6.63
CA HIS A 558 9.21 -15.78 -6.60
C HIS A 558 10.02 -16.21 -7.83
N SER A 559 9.88 -15.52 -8.95
CA SER A 559 10.61 -15.89 -10.18
C SER A 559 12.08 -15.45 -10.15
N ASN A 560 12.96 -16.27 -10.72
CA ASN A 560 14.40 -15.98 -10.77
C ASN A 560 14.77 -14.77 -11.66
N MET A 561 13.84 -14.20 -12.42
CA MET A 561 14.16 -13.18 -13.43
C MET A 561 14.57 -11.82 -12.85
N ILE A 562 14.11 -11.50 -11.65
CA ILE A 562 14.48 -10.23 -10.98
C ILE A 562 15.81 -10.35 -10.24
N TYR A 563 16.19 -11.53 -9.81
CA TYR A 563 17.41 -11.76 -9.00
C TYR A 563 18.71 -11.56 -9.73
N GLU A 564 18.71 -11.98 -10.98
CA GLU A 564 19.89 -11.87 -11.83
C GLU A 564 20.10 -10.44 -12.31
N ASN A 565 19.10 -9.56 -12.07
CA ASN A 565 19.11 -8.20 -12.56
C ASN A 565 18.95 -7.20 -11.42
N ALA A 566 20.08 -6.86 -10.77
CA ALA A 566 20.15 -5.82 -9.73
C ALA A 566 19.48 -4.47 -10.16
N ARG A 567 19.32 -4.26 -11.45
CA ARG A 567 18.69 -3.07 -12.02
C ARG A 567 17.19 -2.99 -11.81
N ILE A 568 16.44 -4.11 -11.93
CA ILE A 568 14.98 -4.08 -11.70
C ILE A 568 14.68 -3.62 -10.29
N THR A 569 15.49 -4.05 -9.33
CA THR A 569 15.31 -3.66 -7.95
C THR A 569 15.68 -2.18 -7.70
N GLU A 570 16.66 -1.64 -8.42
CA GLU A 570 16.92 -0.20 -8.38
C GLU A 570 15.74 0.59 -8.95
N TYR A 571 15.13 0.15 -10.05
CA TYR A 571 13.95 0.79 -10.63
C TYR A 571 12.74 0.70 -9.72
N MET A 572 12.55 -0.44 -9.04
CA MET A 572 11.38 -0.71 -8.21
C MET A 572 11.57 -0.28 -6.74
N SER A 573 12.70 0.32 -6.37
CA SER A 573 12.98 0.66 -4.97
C SER A 573 11.94 1.60 -4.36
N ASN A 574 11.42 2.56 -5.11
CA ASN A 574 10.37 3.44 -4.61
C ASN A 574 9.04 2.68 -4.43
N ALA A 575 8.69 1.79 -5.35
CA ALA A 575 7.50 0.97 -5.24
C ALA A 575 7.57 -0.01 -4.04
N ILE A 576 8.75 -0.57 -3.78
CA ILE A 576 8.98 -1.42 -2.61
C ILE A 576 8.84 -0.62 -1.31
N ILE A 577 9.50 0.54 -1.21
CA ILE A 577 9.41 1.41 -0.04
C ILE A 577 7.97 1.91 0.17
N ASP A 578 7.27 2.26 -0.89
CA ASP A 578 5.88 2.72 -0.84
C ASP A 578 4.96 1.66 -0.20
N ARG A 579 5.10 0.39 -0.61
CA ARG A 579 4.34 -0.74 -0.03
C ARG A 579 4.56 -0.90 1.47
N GLU A 580 5.81 -0.78 1.90
CA GLU A 580 6.17 -0.87 3.33
C GLU A 580 5.56 0.28 4.15
N TYR A 581 5.66 1.50 3.64
CA TYR A 581 5.08 2.68 4.31
C TYR A 581 3.55 2.65 4.32
N ASN A 582 2.92 2.19 3.24
CA ASN A 582 1.47 2.02 3.17
C ASN A 582 0.97 1.07 4.26
N MET A 583 1.59 -0.11 4.37
CA MET A 583 1.29 -1.10 5.41
C MET A 583 1.44 -0.50 6.81
N VAL A 584 2.63 0.03 7.13
CA VAL A 584 2.93 0.52 8.48
C VAL A 584 2.01 1.68 8.87
N ASN A 585 1.79 2.66 7.98
CA ASN A 585 0.95 3.81 8.31
C ASN A 585 -0.51 3.42 8.52
N ARG A 586 -1.02 2.48 7.73
CA ARG A 586 -2.39 2.00 7.88
C ARG A 586 -2.59 1.23 9.17
N ASP A 587 -1.66 0.31 9.51
CA ASP A 587 -1.90 -0.74 10.50
C ASP A 587 -1.19 -0.55 11.84
N ARG A 588 -0.32 0.46 11.99
CA ARG A 588 0.49 0.71 13.21
C ARG A 588 -0.30 0.91 14.49
N ASN A 589 -1.56 1.29 14.41
CA ASN A 589 -2.41 1.52 15.58
C ASN A 589 -3.07 0.24 16.13
N HIS A 590 -2.98 -0.87 15.40
CA HIS A 590 -3.55 -2.16 15.82
C HIS A 590 -2.69 -2.84 16.90
N ALA A 591 -3.31 -3.19 18.01
CA ALA A 591 -2.64 -3.87 19.10
C ALA A 591 -2.23 -5.31 18.73
N SER A 592 -2.95 -5.95 17.82
CA SER A 592 -2.69 -7.30 17.32
C SER A 592 -1.43 -7.40 16.46
N VAL A 593 -1.05 -6.34 15.74
CA VAL A 593 0.16 -6.33 14.90
C VAL A 593 1.38 -6.34 15.81
N ILE A 594 2.11 -7.44 15.83
CA ILE A 594 3.27 -7.65 16.70
C ILE A 594 4.61 -7.65 15.95
N MET A 595 4.57 -7.69 14.63
CA MET A 595 5.76 -7.80 13.78
C MET A 595 5.45 -7.27 12.40
N TRP A 596 6.38 -6.54 11.81
CA TRP A 596 6.38 -6.14 10.40
C TRP A 596 7.20 -7.11 9.59
N SER A 597 6.69 -7.53 8.43
CA SER A 597 7.39 -8.41 7.51
C SER A 597 7.57 -7.74 6.15
N LEU A 598 8.81 -7.74 5.66
CA LEU A 598 9.20 -7.05 4.42
C LEU A 598 8.70 -7.72 3.13
N GLY A 599 8.03 -8.84 3.23
CA GLY A 599 7.53 -9.60 2.07
C GLY A 599 8.00 -11.03 2.07
N ASN A 600 7.73 -11.72 0.97
CA ASN A 600 7.95 -13.15 0.80
C ASN A 600 8.85 -13.47 -0.39
N GLU A 601 9.68 -14.48 -0.25
CA GLU A 601 10.46 -15.17 -1.30
C GLU A 601 11.13 -14.28 -2.37
N CYS A 602 11.54 -13.06 -1.99
CA CYS A 602 12.23 -12.14 -2.89
C CYS A 602 13.71 -12.45 -3.11
N LYS A 603 14.26 -13.51 -2.55
CA LYS A 603 15.64 -14.04 -2.68
C LYS A 603 16.83 -13.06 -2.60
N ASN A 604 16.61 -11.76 -2.61
CA ASN A 604 17.66 -10.76 -2.47
C ASN A 604 17.58 -10.02 -1.14
N PRO A 605 18.12 -10.58 -0.05
CA PRO A 605 18.07 -9.95 1.25
C PRO A 605 18.80 -8.59 1.28
N GLU A 606 19.78 -8.34 0.41
CA GLU A 606 20.56 -7.09 0.46
C GLU A 606 19.74 -5.87 0.07
N ILE A 607 18.78 -6.02 -0.81
CA ILE A 607 17.92 -4.92 -1.25
C ILE A 607 16.93 -4.56 -0.17
N LEU A 608 16.24 -5.56 0.38
CA LEU A 608 15.29 -5.34 1.47
C LEU A 608 15.98 -4.76 2.71
N ARG A 609 17.21 -5.18 2.98
CA ARG A 609 18.05 -4.60 4.04
C ARG A 609 18.43 -3.15 3.77
N THR A 610 18.77 -2.84 2.53
CA THR A 610 19.10 -1.48 2.12
C THR A 610 17.92 -0.54 2.37
N ILE A 611 16.70 -1.00 2.08
CA ILE A 611 15.46 -0.27 2.32
C ILE A 611 15.21 -0.02 3.81
N LEU A 612 15.49 -1.01 4.66
CA LEU A 612 15.33 -0.86 6.11
C LEU A 612 16.24 0.19 6.73
N VAL A 613 17.46 0.34 6.22
CA VAL A 613 18.50 1.17 6.86
C VAL A 613 18.82 2.44 6.09
N GLN A 614 18.41 2.58 4.84
CA GLN A 614 18.65 3.79 4.06
C GLN A 614 17.55 4.84 4.28
N PRO A 615 17.92 6.12 4.35
CA PRO A 615 16.94 7.19 4.42
C PRO A 615 16.06 7.23 3.16
N TYR A 616 14.76 7.25 3.37
CA TYR A 616 13.76 7.50 2.36
C TYR A 616 13.14 8.88 2.59
N VAL A 617 12.92 9.63 1.53
CA VAL A 617 12.20 10.91 1.60
C VAL A 617 10.80 10.68 1.12
N ASN A 618 9.81 10.80 2.01
CA ASN A 618 8.40 10.66 1.64
C ASN A 618 7.90 11.85 0.79
N GLN A 619 6.66 11.77 0.36
CA GLN A 619 6.03 12.81 -0.48
C GLN A 619 5.93 14.18 0.19
N MET A 620 5.99 14.23 1.53
CA MET A 620 6.00 15.48 2.30
C MET A 620 7.42 16.05 2.49
N GLY A 621 8.44 15.40 1.91
CA GLY A 621 9.84 15.80 2.05
C GLY A 621 10.47 15.37 3.38
N GLU A 622 9.83 14.51 4.16
CA GLU A 622 10.35 13.99 5.41
C GLU A 622 11.26 12.80 5.15
N THR A 623 12.39 12.77 5.84
CA THR A 623 13.36 11.66 5.73
C THR A 623 13.09 10.63 6.81
N HIS A 624 12.78 9.41 6.41
CA HIS A 624 12.52 8.28 7.29
C HIS A 624 13.52 7.15 7.03
N VAL A 625 13.82 6.40 8.07
CA VAL A 625 14.44 5.08 7.99
C VAL A 625 13.40 4.08 8.47
N LEU A 626 13.05 3.10 7.67
CA LEU A 626 11.89 2.25 7.91
C LEU A 626 11.94 1.57 9.29
N HIS A 627 13.10 1.03 9.68
CA HIS A 627 13.28 0.43 11.01
C HIS A 627 13.12 1.44 12.17
N ALA A 628 13.45 2.70 11.94
CA ALA A 628 13.28 3.77 12.94
C ALA A 628 11.87 4.39 12.92
N TYR A 629 11.11 4.12 11.87
CA TYR A 629 9.77 4.68 11.70
C TYR A 629 8.77 4.10 12.70
N ASP A 630 8.80 2.79 12.92
CA ASP A 630 8.11 2.15 14.05
C ASP A 630 9.08 1.31 14.88
N PRO A 631 9.65 1.88 15.95
CA PRO A 631 10.55 1.16 16.86
C PRO A 631 9.81 0.29 17.88
N THR A 632 8.49 0.23 17.85
CA THR A 632 7.69 -0.51 18.83
C THR A 632 7.53 -1.99 18.50
N ARG A 633 7.91 -2.41 17.29
CA ARG A 633 7.76 -3.77 16.76
C ARG A 633 9.03 -4.26 16.07
N PRO A 634 9.36 -5.57 16.16
CA PRO A 634 10.45 -6.16 15.41
C PRO A 634 10.15 -6.22 13.91
N TRP A 635 11.22 -6.22 13.13
CA TRP A 635 11.20 -6.43 11.69
C TRP A 635 11.63 -7.85 11.34
N HIS A 636 10.91 -8.45 10.41
CA HIS A 636 11.05 -9.81 9.94
C HIS A 636 11.24 -9.84 8.43
N TYR A 637 12.01 -10.81 7.97
CA TYR A 637 12.07 -11.22 6.58
C TYR A 637 12.58 -12.66 6.50
N GLU A 638 11.84 -13.53 5.83
CA GLU A 638 12.08 -14.98 5.88
C GLU A 638 13.41 -15.44 5.27
N GLN A 639 13.96 -14.72 4.30
CA GLN A 639 15.25 -15.08 3.69
C GLN A 639 16.46 -14.38 4.31
N ALA A 640 16.31 -13.67 5.39
CA ALA A 640 17.41 -13.02 6.10
C ALA A 640 18.16 -13.98 7.05
N ARG A 641 18.11 -15.28 6.82
CA ARG A 641 18.56 -16.38 7.70
C ARG A 641 19.97 -16.21 8.30
N ASP A 642 20.95 -15.77 7.54
CA ASP A 642 22.35 -15.79 7.94
C ASP A 642 22.97 -14.39 8.13
N ASN A 643 22.19 -13.33 8.06
CA ASN A 643 22.77 -12.01 7.91
C ASN A 643 22.06 -10.92 8.73
N PHE A 644 22.12 -11.07 10.05
CA PHE A 644 21.53 -10.16 11.01
C PHE A 644 22.18 -8.76 11.07
N ALA A 645 23.25 -8.52 10.32
CA ALA A 645 24.02 -7.28 10.40
C ALA A 645 23.23 -6.02 9.95
N THR A 646 21.94 -6.13 9.63
CA THR A 646 21.24 -5.13 8.81
C THR A 646 19.82 -4.78 9.21
N GLY A 647 19.43 -5.02 10.46
CA GLY A 647 18.16 -4.49 10.97
C GLY A 647 16.98 -5.46 11.00
N ILE A 648 17.18 -6.75 10.68
CA ILE A 648 16.19 -7.80 10.93
C ILE A 648 16.35 -8.30 12.37
N ASP A 649 15.26 -8.34 13.11
CA ASP A 649 15.27 -8.60 14.56
C ASP A 649 14.94 -10.06 14.91
N VAL A 650 14.41 -10.83 13.95
CA VAL A 650 13.93 -12.20 14.16
C VAL A 650 14.55 -13.12 13.14
N TYR A 651 15.07 -14.27 13.58
CA TYR A 651 15.47 -15.34 12.64
C TYR A 651 14.21 -16.06 12.15
N SER A 652 14.07 -16.21 10.86
CA SER A 652 12.95 -16.92 10.26
C SER A 652 13.43 -18.20 9.61
N GLY A 653 12.90 -19.34 10.04
CA GLY A 653 12.93 -20.58 9.27
C GLY A 653 11.81 -20.58 8.23
N MET A 654 11.96 -21.37 7.17
CA MET A 654 10.93 -21.67 6.19
C MET A 654 11.12 -23.12 5.75
N TYR A 655 10.17 -23.98 6.12
CA TYR A 655 10.23 -25.43 5.90
C TYR A 655 11.50 -26.09 6.46
N GLU A 656 12.03 -25.55 7.58
CA GLU A 656 13.14 -26.16 8.28
C GLU A 656 12.70 -27.48 8.94
N THR A 657 13.56 -28.49 8.92
CA THR A 657 13.27 -29.72 9.66
C THR A 657 13.37 -29.50 11.16
N VAL A 658 12.72 -30.35 11.96
CA VAL A 658 12.80 -30.29 13.42
C VAL A 658 14.25 -30.33 13.91
N GLU A 659 15.11 -31.14 13.26
CA GLU A 659 16.55 -31.24 13.57
C GLU A 659 17.28 -29.92 13.29
N GLN A 660 16.95 -29.22 12.22
CA GLN A 660 17.57 -27.93 11.88
C GLN A 660 17.18 -26.85 12.91
N MET A 661 15.89 -26.78 13.29
CA MET A 661 15.40 -25.90 14.33
C MET A 661 16.10 -26.17 15.68
N ILE A 662 16.21 -27.44 16.08
CA ILE A 662 16.90 -27.83 17.30
C ILE A 662 18.38 -27.44 17.24
N ALA A 663 19.04 -27.67 16.11
CA ALA A 663 20.43 -27.29 15.93
C ALA A 663 20.64 -25.77 16.07
N TYR A 664 19.73 -24.96 15.54
CA TYR A 664 19.74 -23.51 15.75
C TYR A 664 19.65 -23.15 17.25
N ALA A 665 18.69 -23.73 17.94
CA ALA A 665 18.48 -23.47 19.38
C ALA A 665 19.69 -23.89 20.23
N GLU A 666 20.29 -25.05 19.93
CA GLU A 666 21.47 -25.58 20.63
C GLU A 666 22.77 -24.83 20.33
N ALA A 667 22.84 -24.13 19.20
CA ALA A 667 23.98 -23.27 18.85
C ALA A 667 24.05 -22.00 19.72
N GLY A 668 22.98 -21.68 20.45
CA GLY A 668 22.96 -20.58 21.40
C GLY A 668 22.92 -19.20 20.76
N HIS A 669 22.15 -19.05 19.69
CA HIS A 669 21.93 -17.76 19.05
C HIS A 669 21.13 -16.79 19.95
N ASP A 670 21.49 -15.53 19.88
CA ASP A 670 20.86 -14.44 20.67
C ASP A 670 19.57 -13.88 20.03
N THR A 671 19.07 -14.47 18.96
CA THR A 671 17.94 -13.99 18.18
C THR A 671 16.76 -14.92 18.33
N PRO A 672 15.53 -14.40 18.54
CA PRO A 672 14.35 -15.23 18.56
C PRO A 672 14.12 -15.87 17.19
N TYR A 673 13.64 -17.10 17.22
CA TYR A 673 13.34 -17.91 16.03
C TYR A 673 11.84 -18.07 15.87
N ILE A 674 11.36 -17.88 14.67
CA ILE A 674 10.02 -18.32 14.25
C ILE A 674 10.14 -19.15 12.95
N GLU A 675 9.23 -20.09 12.76
CA GLU A 675 9.04 -20.78 11.49
C GLU A 675 7.95 -20.07 10.70
N CYS A 676 8.30 -19.27 9.68
CA CYS A 676 7.31 -18.48 8.95
C CYS A 676 6.36 -19.34 8.13
N GLU A 677 6.84 -20.50 7.67
CA GLU A 677 6.05 -21.52 6.97
C GLU A 677 6.56 -22.91 7.33
N TYR A 678 5.67 -23.80 7.74
CA TYR A 678 5.98 -25.21 7.97
C TYR A 678 4.74 -26.07 7.73
N GLU A 679 4.94 -27.40 7.64
CA GLU A 679 3.86 -28.37 7.50
C GLU A 679 2.95 -28.06 6.30
N HIS A 680 3.52 -27.89 5.13
CA HIS A 680 2.80 -27.55 3.90
C HIS A 680 1.60 -28.49 3.66
N ALA A 681 0.39 -27.97 3.87
CA ALA A 681 -0.86 -28.74 3.89
C ALA A 681 -1.35 -29.07 2.47
N MET A 682 -0.56 -29.85 1.73
CA MET A 682 -0.91 -30.28 0.38
C MET A 682 -0.92 -31.83 0.30
N GLY A 683 -2.06 -32.40 -0.06
CA GLY A 683 -2.23 -33.85 -0.16
C GLY A 683 -1.95 -34.55 1.17
N ASN A 684 -0.95 -35.43 1.22
CA ASN A 684 -0.52 -36.16 2.43
C ASN A 684 0.77 -35.58 3.05
N ALA A 685 1.05 -34.29 2.82
CA ALA A 685 2.32 -33.69 3.22
C ALA A 685 2.41 -33.39 4.72
N MET A 686 1.29 -33.19 5.41
CA MET A 686 1.31 -32.91 6.84
C MET A 686 1.70 -34.14 7.66
N GLY A 687 2.68 -33.95 8.53
CA GLY A 687 3.18 -35.00 9.43
C GLY A 687 3.96 -34.41 10.59
N ASN A 688 4.39 -35.22 11.55
CA ASN A 688 5.23 -34.85 12.71
C ASN A 688 4.95 -33.49 13.39
N MET A 689 3.72 -33.02 13.33
CA MET A 689 3.28 -31.80 14.02
C MET A 689 3.58 -31.81 15.51
N ASP A 690 3.48 -32.98 16.13
CA ASP A 690 3.83 -33.22 17.55
C ASP A 690 5.32 -33.04 17.81
N GLU A 691 6.19 -33.37 16.86
CA GLU A 691 7.64 -33.18 16.99
C GLU A 691 8.01 -31.71 16.88
N TYR A 692 7.40 -30.95 15.94
CA TYR A 692 7.54 -29.49 15.88
C TYR A 692 7.08 -28.84 17.19
N GLN A 693 5.89 -29.20 17.67
CA GLN A 693 5.38 -28.64 18.92
C GLN A 693 6.28 -28.99 20.12
N ALA A 694 6.82 -30.21 20.17
CA ALA A 694 7.75 -30.63 21.22
C ALA A 694 9.05 -29.81 21.19
N ALA A 695 9.55 -29.46 20.00
CA ALA A 695 10.72 -28.59 19.84
C ALA A 695 10.41 -27.17 20.33
N PHE A 696 9.26 -26.56 19.93
CA PHE A 696 8.82 -25.24 20.41
C PHE A 696 8.63 -25.21 21.93
N ASP A 697 8.09 -26.26 22.52
CA ASP A 697 7.89 -26.33 23.99
C ASP A 697 9.20 -26.57 24.77
N THR A 698 10.21 -27.16 24.14
CA THR A 698 11.49 -27.54 24.77
C THR A 698 12.52 -26.43 24.71
N TYR A 699 12.65 -25.80 23.53
CA TYR A 699 13.68 -24.81 23.26
C TYR A 699 13.11 -23.40 23.30
N ARG A 700 13.54 -22.64 24.27
CA ARG A 700 12.96 -21.33 24.57
C ARG A 700 13.13 -20.29 23.46
N SER A 701 14.19 -20.39 22.65
CA SER A 701 14.45 -19.50 21.51
C SER A 701 13.50 -19.77 20.34
N LEU A 702 12.91 -20.96 20.26
CA LEU A 702 11.95 -21.32 19.25
C LEU A 702 10.56 -20.84 19.68
N GLN A 703 10.12 -19.68 19.20
CA GLN A 703 8.88 -19.05 19.66
C GLN A 703 7.64 -19.43 18.85
N GLY A 704 7.72 -20.52 18.08
CA GLY A 704 6.60 -21.07 17.33
C GLY A 704 6.71 -20.83 15.83
N GLY A 705 5.59 -20.93 15.13
CA GLY A 705 5.55 -20.79 13.68
C GLY A 705 4.15 -20.72 13.10
N PHE A 706 4.09 -20.70 11.78
CA PHE A 706 2.87 -20.50 11.00
C PHE A 706 2.72 -21.65 10.00
N ILE A 707 1.68 -22.46 10.14
CA ILE A 707 1.38 -23.57 9.23
C ILE A 707 1.07 -23.00 7.84
N TRP A 708 1.61 -23.58 6.80
CA TRP A 708 1.22 -23.33 5.43
C TRP A 708 0.19 -24.38 5.00
N ASP A 709 -1.07 -24.07 4.83
CA ASP A 709 -1.68 -22.79 5.14
C ASP A 709 -3.05 -22.99 5.80
N PHE A 710 -3.77 -21.90 6.08
CA PHE A 710 -5.00 -21.93 6.88
C PHE A 710 -6.14 -22.65 6.18
N ILE A 711 -6.38 -22.31 4.89
CA ILE A 711 -7.45 -22.91 4.06
C ILE A 711 -6.96 -23.05 2.63
N ASP A 712 -7.47 -24.10 1.93
CA ASP A 712 -7.24 -24.29 0.51
C ASP A 712 -7.79 -23.12 -0.32
N GLN A 713 -6.99 -22.62 -1.26
CA GLN A 713 -7.43 -21.61 -2.21
C GLN A 713 -8.05 -22.29 -3.42
N SER A 714 -9.29 -21.90 -3.74
CA SER A 714 -10.00 -22.42 -4.88
C SER A 714 -10.98 -21.41 -5.44
N ILE A 715 -11.35 -21.55 -6.70
CA ILE A 715 -12.38 -20.74 -7.34
C ILE A 715 -13.39 -21.68 -8.00
N TYR A 716 -14.68 -21.49 -7.70
CA TYR A 716 -15.74 -22.28 -8.29
C TYR A 716 -15.76 -22.16 -9.81
N GLN A 717 -15.82 -23.31 -10.45
CA GLN A 717 -16.13 -23.47 -11.86
C GLN A 717 -17.49 -24.12 -12.03
N THR A 718 -18.14 -23.89 -13.16
CA THR A 718 -19.41 -24.52 -13.48
C THR A 718 -19.26 -25.33 -14.77
N ALA A 719 -19.45 -26.61 -14.69
CA ALA A 719 -19.46 -27.51 -15.84
C ALA A 719 -20.65 -27.25 -16.79
N GLU A 720 -20.59 -27.77 -18.02
CA GLU A 720 -21.67 -27.61 -19.00
C GLU A 720 -23.03 -28.14 -18.51
N ASP A 721 -23.03 -29.13 -17.62
CA ASP A 721 -24.22 -29.69 -17.00
C ASP A 721 -24.78 -28.91 -15.81
N GLY A 722 -24.13 -27.78 -15.45
CA GLY A 722 -24.48 -26.93 -14.31
C GLY A 722 -23.88 -27.39 -12.97
N THR A 723 -23.06 -28.42 -12.94
CA THR A 723 -22.40 -28.89 -11.73
C THR A 723 -21.31 -27.90 -11.35
N ARG A 724 -21.32 -27.39 -10.09
CA ARG A 724 -20.23 -26.57 -9.53
C ARG A 724 -19.13 -27.48 -8.98
N TYR A 725 -17.89 -27.11 -9.26
CA TYR A 725 -16.69 -27.77 -8.76
C TYR A 725 -15.57 -26.73 -8.56
N PHE A 726 -14.49 -27.09 -7.89
CA PHE A 726 -13.28 -26.28 -7.68
C PHE A 726 -12.05 -27.16 -7.66
#